data_25c9df6070da97ae4ba6de377548677a
#
_entry.id   25c9df6070da97ae4ba6de377548677a
#
_cell.length_a   1.000
_cell.length_b   1.000
_cell.length_c   1.000
_cell.angle_alpha   90.00
_cell.angle_beta   90.00
_cell.angle_gamma   90.00
#
_symmetry.space_group_name_H-M   'P 1'
#
loop_
_entity.id
_entity.type
_entity.pdbx_description
1 polymer ?
#
loop_
_entity_poly.entity_id
_entity_poly.type
_entity_poly.pdbx_seq_one_letter_code
_entity_poly.pdbx_strand_id
1 'polypeptide(L)'
;MGFLKRNGVRSNRQNGGRTIRGYWLLGVIGLLVVTLATWAYLSYQNHVSTQSSQKRQMQSIAQMLAGSISTVLQQQLTLIQALARQPGLADFVNGFHEAGLANEQARLTRLVPGALRVRLLPAGFNEPDTSETPNMGYASLQLLRQAEKSDAVLPAELHQFGTEHQHIAIASGISFAQGGQIVGVVHAAYSVEMLQKIFNGLEARFGRIEVQQAPSDKNPLVIIGKGRKPSDNDKPDGVIPVKGSIWQVAYWGSTGLQFDLTANLHLVVPGLLLFLITAFLLLRLSQQMTNALKRDQQTILSLVEAIVVGRPAKVQLAQLGDLQSTLDVMEHQIKEFRTAQVEKGKTKRIIPSGDSDYTIKVEEVEEEPAAESAADRLTEVATGIDIPAEIYRAYDIRGIVGETLNEEIVMLLGQGFGSEIYEKGYQSVLVARDTRESSERLQSALIGGLQASGRDVIDLGMVPTPLLYYAVHELDAECGVMVTGSHNPLQYNGLKLVIGGNAPTQDEIQDLRRQIDAGQLLRGEGSFDSQDIVNEYIDRVTSDTRLGQPLKVVVDCGNGAASVVAPELYRQLGCEVIELYCSPAGDFPNHHPDPSDPRNMQDLQKAVVEHQAALGIAFDGDGDRIGIVDSSGKLIWPDRLLMYLAIDILTREPGGDIIYDVKCSRHLANIVLSNGGRPLMWKSGHSMLKAKMKETHALLAGEFSGHILFAERWYGFDDGIYAGARLLEILSLDYRTSAEVFAELPESLSTPEYVL
;
A
#
# COMPACT_ATOMS: atom_id res chain seq x y z
N MET A 1 96.48 -14.40 -14.88
CA MET A 1 96.75 -14.32 -13.43
C MET A 1 95.95 -13.16 -12.84
N GLY A 2 95.18 -13.40 -11.86
CA GLY A 2 94.67 -12.33 -11.02
C GLY A 2 93.14 -12.37 -10.80
N PHE A 3 92.72 -13.11 -9.81
CA PHE A 3 91.41 -13.18 -9.19
C PHE A 3 90.77 -11.81 -8.91
N LEU A 4 89.47 -11.64 -9.24
CA LEU A 4 88.62 -10.69 -8.58
C LEU A 4 87.38 -11.40 -8.02
N LYS A 5 87.30 -11.38 -6.68
CA LYS A 5 86.25 -11.98 -5.85
C LYS A 5 84.90 -11.22 -6.09
N ARG A 6 83.83 -11.97 -6.34
CA ARG A 6 82.46 -11.55 -6.21
C ARG A 6 82.14 -11.35 -4.74
N ASN A 7 81.91 -10.08 -4.36
CA ASN A 7 81.25 -9.77 -3.12
C ASN A 7 79.73 -9.71 -3.38
N GLY A 8 79.05 -10.71 -2.84
CA GLY A 8 77.59 -10.74 -2.84
C GLY A 8 77.05 -9.73 -1.85
N VAL A 9 76.28 -8.75 -2.36
CA VAL A 9 75.47 -7.87 -1.55
C VAL A 9 74.17 -8.64 -1.19
N ARG A 10 74.12 -9.09 0.05
CA ARG A 10 72.84 -9.56 0.65
C ARG A 10 71.89 -8.39 0.74
N SER A 11 70.84 -8.35 -0.12
CA SER A 11 69.73 -7.44 0.03
C SER A 11 68.93 -7.83 1.26
N ASN A 12 68.91 -6.95 2.23
CA ASN A 12 68.11 -7.04 3.43
C ASN A 12 66.64 -6.84 3.05
N ARG A 13 65.89 -7.96 2.87
CA ARG A 13 64.45 -7.93 2.72
C ARG A 13 63.80 -7.78 4.11
N GLN A 14 63.61 -6.55 4.54
CA GLN A 14 62.62 -6.21 5.61
C GLN A 14 62.12 -4.82 5.33
N ASN A 15 61.01 -4.77 4.61
CA ASN A 15 59.87 -3.86 4.80
C ASN A 15 58.81 -4.28 3.76
N GLY A 16 57.93 -5.18 4.21
CA GLY A 16 56.81 -5.64 3.40
C GLY A 16 55.73 -4.57 3.29
N GLY A 17 55.96 -3.58 2.44
CA GLY A 17 54.89 -2.71 1.98
C GLY A 17 53.87 -3.55 1.23
N ARG A 18 52.62 -3.52 1.68
CA ARG A 18 51.53 -4.19 0.99
C ARG A 18 51.42 -3.63 -0.44
N THR A 19 51.40 -4.50 -1.43
CA THR A 19 51.26 -4.11 -2.84
C THR A 19 49.89 -3.51 -3.05
N ILE A 20 49.71 -2.60 -4.00
CA ILE A 20 48.41 -1.95 -4.38
C ILE A 20 47.33 -3.02 -4.54
N ARG A 21 47.65 -4.21 -5.09
CA ARG A 21 46.77 -5.39 -5.16
C ARG A 21 46.30 -5.89 -3.80
N GLY A 22 47.12 -5.80 -2.76
CA GLY A 22 46.76 -6.20 -1.39
C GLY A 22 45.73 -5.28 -0.76
N TYR A 23 45.79 -3.94 -1.02
CA TYR A 23 44.76 -3.00 -0.56
C TYR A 23 43.41 -3.19 -1.26
N TRP A 24 43.43 -3.49 -2.58
CA TRP A 24 42.21 -3.82 -3.32
C TRP A 24 41.56 -5.11 -2.87
N LEU A 25 42.39 -6.15 -2.58
CA LEU A 25 41.88 -7.41 -2.03
C LEU A 25 41.20 -7.20 -0.66
N LEU A 26 41.78 -6.38 0.21
CA LEU A 26 41.20 -6.02 1.49
C LEU A 26 39.90 -5.26 1.31
N GLY A 27 39.79 -4.36 0.31
CA GLY A 27 38.57 -3.65 -0.03
C GLY A 27 37.44 -4.60 -0.46
N VAL A 28 37.75 -5.60 -1.30
CA VAL A 28 36.79 -6.63 -1.73
C VAL A 28 36.33 -7.51 -0.57
N ILE A 29 37.26 -7.90 0.33
CA ILE A 29 36.93 -8.66 1.54
C ILE A 29 36.05 -7.82 2.49
N GLY A 30 36.38 -6.54 2.68
CA GLY A 30 35.56 -5.63 3.47
C GLY A 30 34.14 -5.50 2.91
N LEU A 31 33.99 -5.36 1.60
CA LEU A 31 32.69 -5.30 0.93
C LEU A 31 31.90 -6.60 1.13
N LEU A 32 32.57 -7.78 1.04
CA LEU A 32 31.94 -9.08 1.30
C LEU A 32 31.39 -9.15 2.73
N VAL A 33 32.17 -8.74 3.72
CA VAL A 33 31.78 -8.77 5.12
C VAL A 33 30.58 -7.86 5.36
N VAL A 34 30.57 -6.64 4.80
CA VAL A 34 29.45 -5.70 4.91
C VAL A 34 28.20 -6.28 4.24
N THR A 35 28.33 -6.86 3.05
CA THR A 35 27.20 -7.46 2.33
C THR A 35 26.58 -8.62 3.12
N LEU A 36 27.42 -9.51 3.68
CA LEU A 36 26.97 -10.63 4.50
C LEU A 36 26.32 -10.17 5.81
N ALA A 37 26.88 -9.14 6.46
CA ALA A 37 26.31 -8.58 7.69
C ALA A 37 24.95 -7.91 7.41
N THR A 38 24.84 -7.16 6.32
CA THR A 38 23.58 -6.53 5.90
C THR A 38 22.52 -7.58 5.58
N TRP A 39 22.91 -8.63 4.85
CA TRP A 39 22.01 -9.74 4.54
C TRP A 39 21.54 -10.47 5.81
N ALA A 40 22.44 -10.79 6.73
CA ALA A 40 22.10 -11.42 8.01
C ALA A 40 21.14 -10.55 8.83
N TYR A 41 21.36 -9.23 8.85
CA TYR A 41 20.48 -8.28 9.53
C TYR A 41 19.09 -8.22 8.89
N LEU A 42 19.01 -8.11 7.56
CA LEU A 42 17.73 -8.09 6.83
C LEU A 42 16.97 -9.40 6.99
N SER A 43 17.68 -10.57 6.93
CA SER A 43 17.07 -11.88 7.17
C SER A 43 16.53 -12.00 8.59
N TYR A 44 17.25 -11.48 9.58
CA TYR A 44 16.80 -11.44 10.98
C TYR A 44 15.56 -10.56 11.12
N GLN A 45 15.55 -9.35 10.56
CA GLN A 45 14.42 -8.44 10.58
C GLN A 45 13.19 -9.04 9.88
N ASN A 46 13.37 -9.68 8.73
CA ASN A 46 12.29 -10.35 8.01
C ASN A 46 11.71 -11.51 8.86
N HIS A 47 12.57 -12.28 9.53
CA HIS A 47 12.14 -13.36 10.41
C HIS A 47 11.31 -12.84 11.60
N VAL A 48 11.77 -11.78 12.29
CA VAL A 48 11.06 -11.14 13.40
C VAL A 48 9.73 -10.54 12.94
N SER A 49 9.72 -9.89 11.78
CA SER A 49 8.51 -9.32 11.19
C SER A 49 7.50 -10.42 10.83
N THR A 50 7.94 -11.51 10.23
CA THR A 50 7.10 -12.66 9.88
C THR A 50 6.50 -13.31 11.12
N GLN A 51 7.28 -13.56 12.16
CA GLN A 51 6.76 -14.10 13.44
C GLN A 51 5.73 -13.19 14.07
N SER A 52 6.01 -11.88 14.12
CA SER A 52 5.07 -10.92 14.69
C SER A 52 3.78 -10.80 13.86
N SER A 53 3.87 -10.95 12.55
CA SER A 53 2.72 -10.99 11.64
C SER A 53 1.89 -12.26 11.86
N GLN A 54 2.52 -13.43 11.90
CA GLN A 54 1.84 -14.71 12.17
C GLN A 54 1.15 -14.72 13.54
N LYS A 55 1.79 -14.18 14.58
CA LYS A 55 1.19 -14.05 15.91
C LYS A 55 -0.04 -13.14 15.87
N ARG A 56 0.03 -12.00 15.20
CA ARG A 56 -1.12 -11.09 15.02
C ARG A 56 -2.25 -11.75 14.24
N GLN A 57 -1.94 -12.53 13.20
CA GLN A 57 -2.94 -13.29 12.45
C GLN A 57 -3.65 -14.32 13.35
N MET A 58 -2.90 -15.10 14.11
CA MET A 58 -3.49 -16.08 15.04
C MET A 58 -4.36 -15.40 16.09
N GLN A 59 -3.95 -14.26 16.61
CA GLN A 59 -4.76 -13.42 17.51
C GLN A 59 -6.06 -12.97 16.85
N SER A 60 -6.02 -12.48 15.62
CA SER A 60 -7.20 -12.04 14.86
C SER A 60 -8.17 -13.20 14.62
N ILE A 61 -7.65 -14.38 14.20
CA ILE A 61 -8.46 -15.58 14.00
C ILE A 61 -9.10 -16.01 15.33
N ALA A 62 -8.36 -15.96 16.43
CA ALA A 62 -8.88 -16.32 17.76
C ALA A 62 -9.97 -15.33 18.23
N GLN A 63 -9.82 -14.03 17.97
CA GLN A 63 -10.84 -13.01 18.24
C GLN A 63 -12.12 -13.25 17.43
N MET A 64 -11.96 -13.52 16.14
CA MET A 64 -13.08 -13.82 15.24
C MET A 64 -13.82 -15.09 15.67
N LEU A 65 -13.09 -16.15 15.99
CA LEU A 65 -13.66 -17.40 16.48
C LEU A 65 -14.44 -17.19 17.79
N ALA A 66 -13.83 -16.49 18.76
CA ALA A 66 -14.48 -16.16 20.02
C ALA A 66 -15.76 -15.33 19.80
N GLY A 67 -15.71 -14.35 18.87
CA GLY A 67 -16.86 -13.54 18.48
C GLY A 67 -17.96 -14.37 17.83
N SER A 68 -17.63 -15.24 16.89
CA SER A 68 -18.61 -16.12 16.20
C SER A 68 -19.29 -17.07 17.17
N ILE A 69 -18.51 -17.73 18.04
CA ILE A 69 -19.08 -18.63 19.07
C ILE A 69 -19.95 -17.81 20.02
N SER A 70 -19.50 -16.64 20.47
CA SER A 70 -20.27 -15.75 21.36
C SER A 70 -21.61 -15.35 20.75
N THR A 71 -21.64 -15.02 19.44
CA THR A 71 -22.88 -14.65 18.74
C THR A 71 -23.88 -15.79 18.74
N VAL A 72 -23.43 -16.99 18.37
CA VAL A 72 -24.31 -18.18 18.34
C VAL A 72 -24.80 -18.53 19.73
N LEU A 73 -23.92 -18.48 20.75
CA LEU A 73 -24.34 -18.76 22.14
C LEU A 73 -25.32 -17.72 22.67
N GLN A 74 -25.11 -16.44 22.40
CA GLN A 74 -25.98 -15.36 22.84
C GLN A 74 -27.41 -15.51 22.27
N GLN A 75 -27.53 -15.94 21.02
CA GLN A 75 -28.85 -16.26 20.43
C GLN A 75 -29.56 -17.38 21.21
N GLN A 76 -28.83 -18.47 21.54
CA GLN A 76 -29.41 -19.56 22.29
C GLN A 76 -29.72 -19.19 23.74
N LEU A 77 -28.84 -18.45 24.41
CA LEU A 77 -29.08 -17.95 25.77
C LEU A 77 -30.31 -17.06 25.85
N THR A 78 -30.46 -16.14 24.88
CA THR A 78 -31.63 -15.24 24.80
C THR A 78 -32.91 -16.05 24.58
N LEU A 79 -32.86 -17.08 23.72
CA LEU A 79 -34.01 -17.93 23.45
C LEU A 79 -34.42 -18.75 24.70
N ILE A 80 -33.47 -19.37 25.38
CA ILE A 80 -33.75 -20.15 26.61
C ILE A 80 -34.28 -19.25 27.72
N GLN A 81 -33.73 -18.02 27.86
CA GLN A 81 -34.25 -17.05 28.83
C GLN A 81 -35.70 -16.63 28.49
N ALA A 82 -35.99 -16.39 27.21
CA ALA A 82 -37.33 -16.04 26.75
C ALA A 82 -38.34 -17.19 26.99
N LEU A 83 -37.90 -18.42 26.76
CA LEU A 83 -38.71 -19.60 27.07
C LEU A 83 -39.00 -19.72 28.58
N ALA A 84 -37.99 -19.56 29.42
CA ALA A 84 -38.15 -19.63 30.87
C ALA A 84 -39.12 -18.58 31.43
N ARG A 85 -39.34 -17.49 30.71
CA ARG A 85 -40.25 -16.38 31.05
C ARG A 85 -41.63 -16.50 30.36
N GLN A 86 -41.94 -17.56 29.65
CA GLN A 86 -43.26 -17.71 29.02
C GLN A 86 -44.36 -17.76 30.06
N PRO A 87 -45.49 -17.00 29.89
CA PRO A 87 -46.65 -17.10 30.73
C PRO A 87 -47.20 -18.52 30.74
N GLY A 88 -47.50 -19.07 31.89
CA GLY A 88 -48.04 -20.41 32.06
C GLY A 88 -46.98 -21.53 32.19
N LEU A 89 -45.69 -21.30 31.87
CA LEU A 89 -44.67 -22.34 32.06
C LEU A 89 -44.37 -22.57 33.55
N ALA A 90 -44.42 -21.54 34.37
CA ALA A 90 -44.27 -21.62 35.81
C ALA A 90 -45.45 -22.42 36.46
N ASP A 91 -46.69 -22.16 36.01
CA ASP A 91 -47.87 -22.89 36.45
C ASP A 91 -47.78 -24.36 36.05
N PHE A 92 -47.29 -24.62 34.83
CA PHE A 92 -47.15 -25.94 34.29
C PHE A 92 -46.13 -26.80 35.06
N VAL A 93 -44.98 -26.22 35.40
CA VAL A 93 -43.92 -26.90 36.18
C VAL A 93 -44.32 -27.10 37.62
N ASN A 94 -45.05 -26.14 38.21
CA ASN A 94 -45.50 -26.21 39.61
C ASN A 94 -46.70 -27.17 39.80
N GLY A 95 -47.54 -27.37 38.74
CA GLY A 95 -48.72 -28.22 38.77
C GLY A 95 -48.48 -29.71 38.50
N PHE A 96 -47.32 -30.15 38.35
CA PHE A 96 -46.72 -31.46 38.09
C PHE A 96 -47.68 -32.59 37.65
N HIS A 97 -47.87 -32.77 36.33
CA HIS A 97 -48.46 -33.99 35.70
C HIS A 97 -47.44 -34.61 34.76
N GLU A 98 -46.89 -35.73 35.10
CA GLU A 98 -45.77 -36.40 34.42
C GLU A 98 -45.99 -36.60 32.90
N ALA A 99 -47.17 -37.05 32.48
CA ALA A 99 -47.52 -37.22 31.08
C ALA A 99 -47.65 -35.90 30.29
N GLY A 100 -48.07 -34.82 30.96
CA GLY A 100 -48.12 -33.47 30.37
C GLY A 100 -46.74 -32.89 30.19
N LEU A 101 -45.86 -33.11 31.14
CA LEU A 101 -44.50 -32.64 31.16
C LEU A 101 -43.66 -33.19 29.97
N ALA A 102 -43.75 -34.50 29.70
CA ALA A 102 -43.08 -35.12 28.57
C ALA A 102 -43.53 -34.57 27.22
N ASN A 103 -44.83 -34.30 27.05
CA ASN A 103 -45.34 -33.68 25.81
C ASN A 103 -44.83 -32.24 25.60
N GLU A 104 -44.80 -31.44 26.68
CA GLU A 104 -44.33 -30.07 26.63
C GLU A 104 -42.80 -30.01 26.38
N GLN A 105 -42.02 -30.88 26.99
CA GLN A 105 -40.57 -31.00 26.72
C GLN A 105 -40.31 -31.36 25.25
N ALA A 106 -41.10 -32.31 24.69
CA ALA A 106 -40.99 -32.67 23.28
C ALA A 106 -41.39 -31.50 22.33
N ARG A 107 -42.40 -30.69 22.75
CA ARG A 107 -42.79 -29.50 22.03
C ARG A 107 -41.67 -28.45 22.03
N LEU A 108 -41.13 -28.14 23.20
CA LEU A 108 -40.04 -27.15 23.37
C LEU A 108 -38.76 -27.59 22.65
N THR A 109 -38.43 -28.90 22.69
CA THR A 109 -37.27 -29.41 21.94
C THR A 109 -37.40 -29.18 20.44
N ARG A 110 -38.60 -29.23 19.87
CA ARG A 110 -38.86 -28.94 18.46
C ARG A 110 -38.83 -27.43 18.16
N LEU A 111 -39.15 -26.57 19.13
CA LEU A 111 -39.17 -25.12 18.99
C LEU A 111 -37.78 -24.47 19.14
N VAL A 112 -36.84 -25.14 19.83
CA VAL A 112 -35.51 -24.64 20.05
C VAL A 112 -34.56 -25.12 18.95
N PRO A 113 -34.13 -24.27 18.02
CA PRO A 113 -33.31 -24.69 16.90
C PRO A 113 -31.97 -25.27 17.34
N GLY A 114 -31.68 -26.50 16.91
CA GLY A 114 -30.41 -27.18 17.19
C GLY A 114 -30.30 -27.80 18.60
N ALA A 115 -31.31 -27.69 19.45
CA ALA A 115 -31.32 -28.42 20.71
C ALA A 115 -31.50 -29.93 20.47
N LEU A 116 -30.69 -30.74 21.13
CA LEU A 116 -30.86 -32.21 21.23
C LEU A 116 -32.03 -32.51 22.13
N ARG A 117 -32.12 -31.77 23.23
CA ARG A 117 -33.16 -31.96 24.23
C ARG A 117 -33.41 -30.69 25.03
N VAL A 118 -34.65 -30.36 25.32
CA VAL A 118 -35.09 -29.35 26.29
C VAL A 118 -35.82 -30.05 27.42
N ARG A 119 -35.33 -29.89 28.65
CA ARG A 119 -35.96 -30.44 29.86
C ARG A 119 -36.54 -29.33 30.71
N LEU A 120 -37.71 -29.60 31.27
CA LEU A 120 -38.34 -28.81 32.30
C LEU A 120 -38.25 -29.58 33.62
N LEU A 121 -37.55 -29.00 34.60
CA LEU A 121 -37.27 -29.69 35.85
C LEU A 121 -37.83 -28.87 37.01
N PRO A 122 -38.57 -29.48 37.96
CA PRO A 122 -39.04 -28.75 39.14
C PRO A 122 -37.88 -28.33 40.03
N ALA A 123 -38.07 -27.27 40.80
CA ALA A 123 -37.06 -26.83 41.77
C ALA A 123 -36.81 -27.94 42.81
N GLY A 124 -35.52 -28.15 43.16
CA GLY A 124 -35.11 -29.21 44.07
C GLY A 124 -34.84 -30.56 43.42
N PHE A 125 -34.87 -30.67 42.08
CA PHE A 125 -34.50 -31.89 41.36
C PHE A 125 -33.02 -32.23 41.60
N ASN A 126 -32.75 -33.43 42.15
CA ASN A 126 -31.40 -33.78 42.65
C ASN A 126 -30.84 -35.11 42.11
N GLU A 127 -31.55 -35.81 41.25
CA GLU A 127 -31.14 -37.11 40.75
C GLU A 127 -30.57 -37.02 39.33
N PRO A 128 -29.45 -37.73 39.03
CA PRO A 128 -28.94 -37.84 37.66
C PRO A 128 -29.97 -38.56 36.79
N ASP A 129 -30.31 -38.01 35.63
CA ASP A 129 -31.17 -38.66 34.67
C ASP A 129 -30.34 -39.34 33.59
N THR A 130 -30.25 -40.66 33.66
CA THR A 130 -29.56 -41.53 32.71
C THR A 130 -30.50 -42.21 31.73
N SER A 131 -31.81 -41.98 31.85
CA SER A 131 -32.85 -42.65 31.04
C SER A 131 -32.96 -42.05 29.65
N GLU A 132 -32.52 -40.80 29.43
CA GLU A 132 -32.68 -40.04 28.20
C GLU A 132 -31.33 -39.51 27.65
N THR A 133 -31.17 -39.51 26.33
CA THR A 133 -29.98 -38.98 25.64
C THR A 133 -30.15 -37.51 25.24
N PRO A 134 -29.13 -36.61 25.50
CA PRO A 134 -27.93 -36.89 26.29
C PRO A 134 -28.25 -36.99 27.78
N ASN A 135 -27.51 -37.86 28.49
CA ASN A 135 -27.70 -38.08 29.91
C ASN A 135 -27.41 -36.82 30.75
N MET A 136 -28.13 -36.62 31.85
CA MET A 136 -27.86 -35.62 32.86
C MET A 136 -26.98 -36.19 33.97
N GLY A 137 -25.71 -35.76 34.03
CA GLY A 137 -24.78 -36.15 35.09
C GLY A 137 -24.68 -35.11 36.22
N TYR A 138 -23.74 -35.31 37.15
CA TYR A 138 -23.53 -34.41 38.31
C TYR A 138 -23.20 -32.98 37.93
N ALA A 139 -22.51 -32.74 36.81
CA ALA A 139 -22.25 -31.38 36.31
C ALA A 139 -23.56 -30.65 35.93
N SER A 140 -24.50 -31.37 35.27
CA SER A 140 -25.83 -30.84 34.98
C SER A 140 -26.62 -30.53 36.25
N LEU A 141 -26.54 -31.36 37.27
CA LEU A 141 -27.17 -31.06 38.58
C LEU A 141 -26.56 -29.81 39.25
N GLN A 142 -25.27 -29.62 39.12
CA GLN A 142 -24.61 -28.40 39.64
C GLN A 142 -25.09 -27.14 38.89
N LEU A 143 -25.24 -27.20 37.57
CA LEU A 143 -25.78 -26.11 36.74
C LEU A 143 -27.25 -25.83 37.13
N LEU A 144 -28.09 -26.87 37.35
CA LEU A 144 -29.48 -26.70 37.81
C LEU A 144 -29.56 -25.97 39.17
N ARG A 145 -28.74 -26.37 40.14
CA ARG A 145 -28.70 -25.73 41.48
C ARG A 145 -28.24 -24.25 41.42
N GLN A 146 -27.47 -23.91 40.41
CA GLN A 146 -27.11 -22.49 40.17
C GLN A 146 -28.28 -21.74 39.54
N ALA A 147 -28.98 -22.34 38.56
CA ALA A 147 -30.14 -21.76 37.90
C ALA A 147 -31.34 -21.56 38.86
N GLU A 148 -31.48 -22.39 39.89
CA GLU A 148 -32.48 -22.21 40.94
C GLU A 148 -32.28 -20.96 41.80
N LYS A 149 -31.09 -20.34 41.78
CA LYS A 149 -30.76 -19.14 42.59
C LYS A 149 -31.03 -17.83 41.87
N SER A 150 -31.29 -17.86 40.56
CA SER A 150 -31.47 -16.66 39.74
C SER A 150 -32.35 -16.94 38.53
N ASP A 151 -33.16 -15.96 38.13
CA ASP A 151 -33.92 -15.99 36.87
C ASP A 151 -33.08 -15.57 35.64
N ALA A 152 -31.79 -15.34 35.85
CA ALA A 152 -30.85 -15.11 34.74
C ALA A 152 -30.42 -16.43 34.10
N VAL A 153 -30.25 -16.43 32.78
CA VAL A 153 -29.68 -17.54 32.07
C VAL A 153 -28.20 -17.70 32.46
N LEU A 154 -27.81 -18.96 32.76
CA LEU A 154 -26.42 -19.25 33.12
C LEU A 154 -25.53 -19.36 31.88
N PRO A 155 -24.21 -19.09 32.01
CA PRO A 155 -23.24 -19.29 30.94
C PRO A 155 -23.26 -20.73 30.43
N ALA A 156 -23.04 -20.92 29.13
CA ALA A 156 -22.98 -22.24 28.52
C ALA A 156 -21.77 -23.04 29.02
N GLU A 157 -21.98 -24.32 29.32
CA GLU A 157 -20.94 -25.24 29.77
C GLU A 157 -20.92 -26.51 28.92
N LEU A 158 -19.76 -27.15 28.79
CA LEU A 158 -19.62 -28.45 28.19
C LEU A 158 -19.72 -29.53 29.26
N HIS A 159 -20.67 -30.46 29.09
CA HIS A 159 -20.90 -31.56 29.99
C HIS A 159 -20.52 -32.91 29.37
N GLN A 160 -20.20 -33.90 30.18
CA GLN A 160 -19.86 -35.29 29.82
C GLN A 160 -18.74 -35.42 28.77
N PHE A 161 -17.70 -34.60 28.93
CA PHE A 161 -16.55 -34.54 28.04
C PHE A 161 -15.94 -35.93 27.76
N GLY A 162 -15.65 -36.20 26.47
CA GLY A 162 -15.03 -37.44 26.01
C GLY A 162 -15.93 -38.67 25.99
N THR A 163 -17.22 -38.50 26.23
CA THR A 163 -18.23 -39.57 26.12
C THR A 163 -19.15 -39.38 24.90
N GLU A 164 -19.91 -40.39 24.52
CA GLU A 164 -20.92 -40.28 23.48
C GLU A 164 -22.09 -39.34 23.84
N HIS A 165 -22.24 -39.03 25.13
CA HIS A 165 -23.23 -38.10 25.66
C HIS A 165 -22.72 -36.66 25.82
N GLN A 166 -21.56 -36.35 25.25
CA GLN A 166 -20.98 -35.01 25.33
C GLN A 166 -21.91 -33.97 24.68
N HIS A 167 -22.25 -32.92 25.42
CA HIS A 167 -23.15 -31.87 24.95
C HIS A 167 -22.87 -30.52 25.62
N ILE A 168 -23.36 -29.47 24.97
CA ILE A 168 -23.36 -28.11 25.53
C ILE A 168 -24.63 -27.92 26.32
N ALA A 169 -24.53 -27.55 27.58
CA ALA A 169 -25.66 -27.32 28.48
C ALA A 169 -25.88 -25.81 28.71
N ILE A 170 -27.15 -25.41 28.65
CA ILE A 170 -27.63 -24.05 28.99
C ILE A 170 -28.82 -24.22 29.93
N ALA A 171 -28.86 -23.45 31.04
CA ALA A 171 -29.96 -23.50 31.98
C ALA A 171 -30.42 -22.08 32.39
N SER A 172 -31.74 -21.94 32.65
CA SER A 172 -32.36 -20.72 33.16
C SER A 172 -33.47 -21.05 34.15
N GLY A 173 -33.56 -20.32 35.25
CA GLY A 173 -34.62 -20.46 36.23
C GLY A 173 -36.00 -20.02 35.66
N ILE A 174 -37.07 -20.76 36.06
CA ILE A 174 -38.46 -20.44 35.76
C ILE A 174 -39.11 -19.82 36.98
N SER A 175 -39.71 -18.63 36.82
CA SER A 175 -40.42 -17.92 37.89
C SER A 175 -41.75 -17.37 37.41
N PHE A 176 -42.70 -17.14 38.34
CA PHE A 176 -44.00 -16.52 38.02
C PHE A 176 -43.89 -15.05 37.64
N ALA A 177 -42.89 -14.34 38.13
CA ALA A 177 -42.63 -12.95 37.86
C ALA A 177 -41.09 -12.70 37.86
N GLN A 178 -40.67 -11.64 37.18
CA GLN A 178 -39.26 -11.27 37.16
C GLN A 178 -38.76 -10.97 38.59
N GLY A 179 -37.67 -11.66 39.00
CA GLY A 179 -37.15 -11.57 40.38
C GLY A 179 -37.96 -12.31 41.41
N GLY A 180 -38.97 -13.14 41.00
CA GLY A 180 -39.78 -13.98 41.88
C GLY A 180 -39.08 -15.29 42.29
N GLN A 181 -39.79 -16.07 43.13
CA GLN A 181 -39.32 -17.38 43.54
C GLN A 181 -39.20 -18.31 42.30
N ILE A 182 -38.05 -18.97 42.15
CA ILE A 182 -37.82 -19.98 41.09
C ILE A 182 -38.59 -21.25 41.45
N VAL A 183 -39.49 -21.69 40.54
CA VAL A 183 -40.32 -22.89 40.69
C VAL A 183 -39.79 -24.07 39.89
N GLY A 184 -38.86 -23.84 38.98
CA GLY A 184 -38.23 -24.86 38.16
C GLY A 184 -37.09 -24.30 37.30
N VAL A 185 -36.55 -25.16 36.45
CA VAL A 185 -35.44 -24.81 35.55
C VAL A 185 -35.71 -25.34 34.16
N VAL A 186 -35.48 -24.52 33.15
CA VAL A 186 -35.31 -24.95 31.75
C VAL A 186 -33.85 -25.36 31.55
N HIS A 187 -33.60 -26.58 31.16
CA HIS A 187 -32.29 -27.09 30.79
C HIS A 187 -32.30 -27.52 29.33
N ALA A 188 -31.45 -26.92 28.49
CA ALA A 188 -31.30 -27.23 27.08
C ALA A 188 -29.92 -27.84 26.79
N ALA A 189 -29.89 -28.95 26.09
CA ALA A 189 -28.69 -29.65 25.64
C ALA A 189 -28.53 -29.50 24.13
N TYR A 190 -27.35 -29.11 23.69
CA TYR A 190 -27.00 -28.90 22.26
C TYR A 190 -25.82 -29.78 21.83
N SER A 191 -25.77 -30.15 20.55
CA SER A 191 -24.65 -30.91 19.99
C SER A 191 -23.39 -30.05 19.91
N VAL A 192 -22.23 -30.66 20.20
CA VAL A 192 -20.90 -30.05 19.99
C VAL A 192 -20.61 -29.82 18.51
N GLU A 193 -21.33 -30.48 17.60
CA GLU A 193 -21.24 -30.23 16.15
C GLU A 193 -21.50 -28.77 15.77
N MET A 194 -22.26 -28.05 16.60
CA MET A 194 -22.47 -26.63 16.44
C MET A 194 -21.12 -25.84 16.43
N LEU A 195 -20.19 -26.22 17.30
CA LEU A 195 -18.84 -25.66 17.35
C LEU A 195 -17.99 -26.18 16.19
N GLN A 196 -18.12 -27.45 15.82
CA GLN A 196 -17.38 -28.03 14.71
C GLN A 196 -17.68 -27.35 13.37
N LYS A 197 -18.94 -26.96 13.12
CA LYS A 197 -19.31 -26.22 11.91
C LYS A 197 -18.60 -24.88 11.83
N ILE A 198 -18.47 -24.14 12.93
CA ILE A 198 -17.71 -22.88 13.00
C ILE A 198 -16.22 -23.15 12.78
N PHE A 199 -15.69 -24.23 13.32
CA PHE A 199 -14.28 -24.62 13.25
C PHE A 199 -13.85 -25.17 11.88
N ASN A 200 -14.75 -25.81 11.13
CA ASN A 200 -14.43 -26.43 9.83
C ASN A 200 -14.00 -25.36 8.78
N GLY A 201 -14.57 -24.16 8.85
CA GLY A 201 -14.22 -23.03 7.97
C GLY A 201 -12.91 -22.33 8.32
N LEU A 202 -12.21 -22.73 9.41
CA LEU A 202 -10.99 -22.09 9.85
C LEU A 202 -9.74 -22.83 9.36
N GLU A 203 -8.80 -22.14 8.75
CA GLU A 203 -7.47 -22.67 8.44
C GLU A 203 -6.43 -22.14 9.43
N ALA A 204 -5.91 -23.01 10.30
CA ALA A 204 -4.83 -22.70 11.23
C ALA A 204 -3.46 -23.05 10.61
N ARG A 205 -3.12 -22.43 9.46
CA ARG A 205 -1.86 -22.71 8.72
C ARG A 205 -0.61 -22.30 9.51
N PHE A 206 -0.72 -21.28 10.36
CA PHE A 206 0.45 -20.61 10.98
C PHE A 206 0.56 -20.85 12.49
N GLY A 207 -0.15 -21.85 13.03
CA GLY A 207 -0.10 -22.13 14.47
C GLY A 207 -1.17 -23.12 14.91
N ARG A 208 -1.61 -22.96 16.16
CA ARG A 208 -2.70 -23.76 16.74
C ARG A 208 -3.73 -22.86 17.39
N ILE A 209 -4.99 -23.26 17.31
CA ILE A 209 -6.12 -22.64 17.98
C ILE A 209 -6.91 -23.72 18.73
N GLU A 210 -7.33 -23.41 19.94
CA GLU A 210 -8.14 -24.30 20.78
C GLU A 210 -9.28 -23.52 21.42
N VAL A 211 -10.49 -24.09 21.41
CA VAL A 211 -11.55 -23.69 22.35
C VAL A 211 -11.40 -24.54 23.57
N GLN A 212 -11.30 -23.90 24.71
CA GLN A 212 -11.04 -24.55 26.00
C GLN A 212 -12.11 -24.14 27.01
N GLN A 213 -12.55 -25.09 27.84
CA GLN A 213 -13.31 -24.81 29.06
C GLN A 213 -12.32 -24.69 30.21
N ALA A 214 -12.28 -23.49 30.83
CA ALA A 214 -11.35 -23.20 31.93
C ALA A 214 -12.11 -23.11 33.27
N PRO A 215 -12.26 -24.24 33.98
CA PRO A 215 -12.75 -24.21 35.36
C PRO A 215 -11.71 -23.53 36.26
N SER A 216 -12.13 -22.76 37.26
CA SER A 216 -11.30 -21.88 38.10
C SER A 216 -10.09 -22.53 38.76
N ASP A 217 -10.05 -23.84 38.95
CA ASP A 217 -9.05 -24.55 39.75
C ASP A 217 -8.34 -25.73 39.02
N LYS A 218 -8.48 -25.90 37.71
CA LYS A 218 -7.90 -27.03 36.96
C LYS A 218 -7.32 -26.58 35.62
N ASN A 219 -6.43 -27.41 35.05
CA ASN A 219 -5.95 -27.20 33.69
C ASN A 219 -7.12 -27.10 32.69
N PRO A 220 -7.06 -26.17 31.71
CA PRO A 220 -8.11 -25.98 30.74
C PRO A 220 -8.40 -27.28 29.95
N LEU A 221 -9.68 -27.57 29.78
CA LEU A 221 -10.15 -28.74 29.05
C LEU A 221 -10.37 -28.36 27.58
N VAL A 222 -9.63 -28.99 26.66
CA VAL A 222 -9.72 -28.69 25.23
C VAL A 222 -11.00 -29.30 24.66
N ILE A 223 -11.93 -28.44 24.24
CA ILE A 223 -13.19 -28.85 23.60
C ILE A 223 -12.94 -29.23 22.16
N ILE A 224 -12.25 -28.38 21.41
CA ILE A 224 -11.90 -28.55 20.00
C ILE A 224 -10.61 -27.78 19.69
N GLY A 225 -9.79 -28.31 18.79
CA GLY A 225 -8.56 -27.64 18.40
C GLY A 225 -8.13 -28.01 17.00
N LYS A 226 -7.45 -27.04 16.31
CA LYS A 226 -6.92 -27.18 14.96
C LYS A 226 -5.52 -26.60 14.86
N GLY A 227 -4.69 -27.21 14.01
CA GLY A 227 -3.31 -26.79 13.80
C GLY A 227 -2.32 -27.53 14.70
N ARG A 228 -1.02 -27.23 14.54
CA ARG A 228 0.07 -27.92 15.22
C ARG A 228 0.60 -27.06 16.38
N LYS A 229 0.64 -27.62 17.59
CA LYS A 229 1.31 -26.99 18.73
C LYS A 229 2.81 -26.93 18.49
N PRO A 230 3.47 -25.84 18.91
CA PRO A 230 4.93 -25.75 18.89
C PRO A 230 5.56 -26.81 19.80
N SER A 231 5.05 -26.97 21.01
CA SER A 231 5.38 -28.01 22.00
C SER A 231 4.18 -28.24 22.92
N ASP A 232 4.04 -29.43 23.48
CA ASP A 232 2.93 -29.74 24.40
C ASP A 232 2.95 -28.93 25.69
N ASN A 233 4.12 -28.41 26.08
CA ASN A 233 4.31 -27.61 27.31
C ASN A 233 4.30 -26.08 27.08
N ASP A 234 4.15 -25.63 25.83
CA ASP A 234 4.18 -24.20 25.53
C ASP A 234 2.88 -23.53 25.97
N LYS A 235 3.04 -22.44 26.74
CA LYS A 235 1.90 -21.59 27.08
C LYS A 235 1.33 -20.95 25.82
N PRO A 236 0.00 -20.71 25.78
CA PRO A 236 -0.59 -19.97 24.68
C PRO A 236 0.00 -18.56 24.58
N ASP A 237 0.14 -18.06 23.35
CA ASP A 237 0.54 -16.68 23.08
C ASP A 237 -0.52 -15.67 23.57
N GLY A 238 -1.76 -16.13 23.69
CA GLY A 238 -2.86 -15.39 24.30
C GLY A 238 -4.12 -16.23 24.40
N VAL A 239 -5.04 -15.75 25.22
CA VAL A 239 -6.37 -16.34 25.44
C VAL A 239 -7.44 -15.25 25.33
N ILE A 240 -8.56 -15.58 24.70
CA ILE A 240 -9.68 -14.67 24.45
C ILE A 240 -10.96 -15.31 25.04
N PRO A 241 -11.64 -14.64 25.98
CA PRO A 241 -12.85 -15.18 26.58
C PRO A 241 -14.01 -15.20 25.57
N VAL A 242 -14.84 -16.23 25.63
CA VAL A 242 -16.07 -16.39 24.85
C VAL A 242 -17.25 -15.91 25.68
N LYS A 243 -17.85 -14.79 25.30
CA LYS A 243 -19.00 -14.23 26.02
C LYS A 243 -20.18 -15.18 26.01
N GLY A 244 -20.85 -15.31 27.15
CA GLY A 244 -22.00 -16.22 27.33
C GLY A 244 -21.61 -17.64 27.67
N SER A 245 -20.34 -17.92 27.92
CA SER A 245 -19.87 -19.24 28.36
C SER A 245 -18.71 -19.11 29.35
N ILE A 246 -18.29 -20.24 29.93
CA ILE A 246 -17.05 -20.36 30.71
C ILE A 246 -15.86 -20.77 29.83
N TRP A 247 -15.93 -20.48 28.53
CA TRP A 247 -14.93 -20.91 27.55
C TRP A 247 -13.99 -19.78 27.19
N GLN A 248 -12.84 -20.20 26.68
CA GLN A 248 -11.82 -19.30 26.13
C GLN A 248 -11.26 -19.89 24.83
N VAL A 249 -10.80 -19.02 23.94
CA VAL A 249 -10.05 -19.40 22.74
C VAL A 249 -8.57 -19.13 23.04
N ALA A 250 -7.78 -20.20 23.11
CA ALA A 250 -6.33 -20.14 23.26
C ALA A 250 -5.68 -20.27 21.87
N TYR A 251 -4.62 -19.51 21.62
CA TYR A 251 -3.89 -19.55 20.35
C TYR A 251 -2.39 -19.54 20.55
N TRP A 252 -1.67 -20.19 19.62
CA TRP A 252 -0.23 -20.27 19.51
C TRP A 252 0.16 -19.91 18.08
N GLY A 253 1.12 -18.98 17.90
CA GLY A 253 1.80 -18.75 16.63
C GLY A 253 2.85 -19.84 16.37
N SER A 254 3.27 -19.96 15.12
CA SER A 254 4.33 -20.91 14.77
C SER A 254 5.67 -20.46 15.35
N THR A 255 6.30 -21.30 16.17
CA THR A 255 7.67 -21.08 16.70
C THR A 255 8.74 -21.86 15.92
N GLY A 256 8.36 -22.47 14.80
CA GLY A 256 9.28 -23.30 14.01
C GLY A 256 10.34 -22.45 13.31
N LEU A 257 11.61 -22.62 13.72
CA LEU A 257 12.80 -22.25 12.96
C LEU A 257 12.90 -23.13 11.69
N GLN A 258 11.97 -23.01 10.77
CA GLN A 258 12.21 -23.40 9.39
C GLN A 258 12.82 -22.20 8.69
N PHE A 259 14.14 -22.21 8.62
CA PHE A 259 14.89 -21.32 7.74
C PHE A 259 14.57 -21.76 6.31
N ASP A 260 13.49 -21.20 5.77
CA ASP A 260 13.09 -21.47 4.39
C ASP A 260 14.02 -20.68 3.47
N LEU A 261 15.02 -21.39 2.94
CA LEU A 261 15.97 -20.81 1.99
C LEU A 261 15.26 -20.26 0.76
N THR A 262 14.13 -20.84 0.39
CA THR A 262 13.32 -20.42 -0.78
C THR A 262 12.58 -19.12 -0.51
N ALA A 263 12.07 -18.91 0.69
CA ALA A 263 11.40 -17.67 1.09
C ALA A 263 12.34 -16.45 1.12
N ASN A 264 13.66 -16.67 1.28
CA ASN A 264 14.67 -15.61 1.29
C ASN A 264 15.45 -15.48 -0.03
N LEU A 265 15.11 -16.27 -1.05
CA LEU A 265 15.86 -16.29 -2.33
C LEU A 265 15.78 -14.92 -3.04
N HIS A 266 14.67 -14.23 -2.93
CA HIS A 266 14.46 -12.88 -3.47
C HIS A 266 15.35 -11.80 -2.84
N LEU A 267 15.87 -12.03 -1.62
CA LEU A 267 16.86 -11.14 -0.96
C LEU A 267 18.30 -11.58 -1.26
N VAL A 268 18.54 -12.89 -1.36
CA VAL A 268 19.89 -13.47 -1.58
C VAL A 268 20.37 -13.21 -3.00
N VAL A 269 19.52 -13.46 -4.01
CA VAL A 269 19.94 -13.38 -5.42
C VAL A 269 20.33 -11.96 -5.84
N PRO A 270 19.53 -10.90 -5.58
CA PRO A 270 19.93 -9.53 -5.90
C PRO A 270 21.17 -9.08 -5.12
N GLY A 271 21.27 -9.44 -3.83
CA GLY A 271 22.45 -9.12 -3.01
C GLY A 271 23.73 -9.73 -3.53
N LEU A 272 23.68 -11.00 -3.93
CA LEU A 272 24.82 -11.71 -4.54
C LEU A 272 25.18 -11.10 -5.90
N LEU A 273 24.18 -10.78 -6.72
CA LEU A 273 24.38 -10.17 -8.04
C LEU A 273 25.04 -8.80 -7.91
N LEU A 274 24.55 -7.97 -7.01
CA LEU A 274 25.12 -6.64 -6.73
C LEU A 274 26.55 -6.75 -6.21
N PHE A 275 26.83 -7.72 -5.31
CA PHE A 275 28.19 -8.00 -4.85
C PHE A 275 29.12 -8.39 -6.00
N LEU A 276 28.69 -9.32 -6.88
CA LEU A 276 29.50 -9.77 -8.01
C LEU A 276 29.78 -8.64 -9.01
N ILE A 277 28.78 -7.80 -9.30
CA ILE A 277 28.95 -6.65 -10.19
C ILE A 277 29.95 -5.66 -9.57
N THR A 278 29.77 -5.31 -8.30
CA THR A 278 30.63 -4.34 -7.61
C THR A 278 32.06 -4.86 -7.48
N ALA A 279 32.24 -6.14 -7.14
CA ALA A 279 33.54 -6.78 -7.08
C ALA A 279 34.22 -6.81 -8.45
N PHE A 280 33.48 -7.10 -9.52
CA PHE A 280 33.99 -7.10 -10.89
C PHE A 280 34.43 -5.69 -11.33
N LEU A 281 33.62 -4.66 -11.03
CA LEU A 281 33.96 -3.27 -11.34
C LEU A 281 35.21 -2.82 -10.59
N LEU A 282 35.35 -3.14 -9.31
CA LEU A 282 36.51 -2.82 -8.49
C LEU A 282 37.77 -3.53 -9.03
N LEU A 283 37.68 -4.82 -9.40
CA LEU A 283 38.76 -5.54 -9.99
C LEU A 283 39.19 -4.95 -11.34
N ARG A 284 38.25 -4.58 -12.19
CA ARG A 284 38.50 -3.92 -13.48
C ARG A 284 39.19 -2.56 -13.29
N LEU A 285 38.70 -1.75 -12.35
CA LEU A 285 39.29 -0.44 -12.03
C LEU A 285 40.73 -0.61 -11.51
N SER A 286 40.94 -1.58 -10.61
CA SER A 286 42.29 -1.95 -10.11
C SER A 286 43.25 -2.35 -11.23
N GLN A 287 42.79 -3.15 -12.19
CA GLN A 287 43.58 -3.52 -13.36
C GLN A 287 43.91 -2.32 -14.25
N GLN A 288 42.93 -1.46 -14.50
CA GLN A 288 43.15 -0.24 -15.31
C GLN A 288 44.18 0.69 -14.64
N MET A 289 44.01 0.98 -13.33
CA MET A 289 44.98 1.79 -12.56
C MET A 289 46.41 1.14 -12.56
N THR A 290 46.49 -0.14 -12.34
CA THR A 290 47.79 -0.85 -12.34
C THR A 290 48.47 -0.77 -13.72
N ASN A 291 47.70 -0.89 -14.79
CA ASN A 291 48.22 -0.82 -16.16
C ASN A 291 48.61 0.63 -16.53
N ALA A 292 47.82 1.62 -16.09
CA ALA A 292 48.14 3.03 -16.29
C ALA A 292 49.41 3.44 -15.53
N LEU A 293 49.57 3.05 -14.26
CA LEU A 293 50.77 3.30 -13.48
C LEU A 293 52.02 2.63 -14.09
N LYS A 294 51.86 1.41 -14.65
CA LYS A 294 52.97 0.74 -15.38
C LYS A 294 53.34 1.51 -16.65
N ARG A 295 52.37 2.05 -17.39
CA ARG A 295 52.63 2.88 -18.57
C ARG A 295 53.37 4.15 -18.18
N ASP A 296 52.89 4.85 -17.13
CA ASP A 296 53.54 6.08 -16.62
C ASP A 296 54.97 5.78 -16.16
N GLN A 297 55.22 4.66 -15.46
CA GLN A 297 56.58 4.20 -15.08
C GLN A 297 57.47 3.94 -16.29
N GLN A 298 56.97 3.27 -17.33
CA GLN A 298 57.72 3.02 -18.56
C GLN A 298 58.01 4.35 -19.30
N THR A 299 57.03 5.26 -19.28
CA THR A 299 57.14 6.57 -19.90
C THR A 299 58.20 7.42 -19.20
N ILE A 300 58.26 7.43 -17.86
CA ILE A 300 59.31 8.07 -17.06
C ILE A 300 60.69 7.47 -17.35
N LEU A 301 60.75 6.12 -17.41
CA LEU A 301 62.02 5.43 -17.74
C LEU A 301 62.52 5.80 -19.15
N SER A 302 61.63 5.84 -20.14
CA SER A 302 61.99 6.24 -21.52
C SER A 302 62.40 7.70 -21.61
N LEU A 303 61.82 8.57 -20.78
CA LEU A 303 62.26 9.98 -20.67
C LEU A 303 63.67 10.08 -20.10
N VAL A 304 63.96 9.36 -19.01
CA VAL A 304 65.28 9.33 -18.42
C VAL A 304 66.34 8.80 -19.42
N GLU A 305 65.99 7.74 -20.17
CA GLU A 305 66.90 7.24 -21.24
C GLU A 305 67.07 8.25 -22.37
N ALA A 306 66.02 8.93 -22.81
CA ALA A 306 66.09 9.96 -23.85
C ALA A 306 66.94 11.16 -23.38
N ILE A 307 66.85 11.51 -22.10
CA ILE A 307 67.65 12.55 -21.47
C ILE A 307 69.13 12.16 -21.47
N VAL A 308 69.46 10.93 -21.10
CA VAL A 308 70.84 10.42 -21.07
C VAL A 308 71.46 10.38 -22.47
N VAL A 309 70.63 9.99 -23.48
CA VAL A 309 71.10 9.82 -24.91
C VAL A 309 71.01 11.16 -25.69
N GLY A 310 70.41 12.18 -25.12
CA GLY A 310 70.40 13.53 -25.76
C GLY A 310 69.30 13.73 -26.80
N ARG A 311 68.20 12.94 -26.79
CA ARG A 311 67.08 13.06 -27.74
C ARG A 311 65.93 13.89 -27.15
N PRO A 312 65.25 14.78 -27.90
CA PRO A 312 64.06 15.46 -27.41
C PRO A 312 62.91 14.45 -27.31
N ALA A 313 62.24 14.40 -26.16
CA ALA A 313 61.05 13.58 -25.93
C ALA A 313 59.95 14.40 -25.25
N LYS A 314 58.76 14.47 -25.86
CA LYS A 314 57.54 14.98 -25.21
C LYS A 314 56.85 13.82 -24.53
N VAL A 315 56.52 13.99 -23.26
CA VAL A 315 55.92 12.97 -22.42
C VAL A 315 54.66 13.50 -21.77
N GLN A 316 53.60 12.74 -21.82
CA GLN A 316 52.36 13.00 -21.14
C GLN A 316 51.99 11.79 -20.24
N LEU A 317 51.86 12.03 -18.94
CA LEU A 317 51.51 10.97 -17.97
C LEU A 317 50.00 10.80 -17.89
N ALA A 318 49.53 9.55 -17.73
CA ALA A 318 48.10 9.24 -17.71
C ALA A 318 47.47 9.29 -16.31
N GLN A 319 48.28 9.01 -15.27
CA GLN A 319 47.77 8.89 -13.88
C GLN A 319 48.58 9.70 -12.86
N LEU A 320 49.77 10.08 -13.19
CA LEU A 320 50.66 10.85 -12.32
C LEU A 320 50.70 12.31 -12.78
N GLY A 321 49.54 12.90 -13.05
CA GLY A 321 49.41 14.28 -13.55
C GLY A 321 50.10 15.33 -12.69
N ASP A 322 50.09 15.14 -11.37
CA ASP A 322 50.83 16.02 -10.43
C ASP A 322 52.36 16.02 -10.63
N LEU A 323 52.91 14.93 -11.24
CA LEU A 323 54.32 14.85 -11.61
C LEU A 323 54.60 15.41 -12.99
N GLN A 324 53.57 15.69 -13.79
CA GLN A 324 53.74 16.25 -15.14
C GLN A 324 54.41 17.63 -15.11
N SER A 325 53.97 18.52 -14.22
CA SER A 325 54.58 19.82 -14.02
C SER A 325 56.04 19.76 -13.58
N THR A 326 56.37 18.77 -12.75
CA THR A 326 57.76 18.53 -12.31
C THR A 326 58.61 18.01 -13.45
N LEU A 327 58.07 17.13 -14.30
CA LEU A 327 58.77 16.63 -15.49
C LEU A 327 58.97 17.72 -16.54
N ASP A 328 57.97 18.59 -16.74
CA ASP A 328 58.07 19.74 -17.67
C ASP A 328 59.14 20.76 -17.21
N VAL A 329 59.21 21.02 -15.89
CA VAL A 329 60.25 21.86 -15.29
C VAL A 329 61.63 21.24 -15.46
N MET A 330 61.76 19.92 -15.23
CA MET A 330 63.03 19.20 -15.47
C MET A 330 63.42 19.21 -16.95
N GLU A 331 62.50 19.02 -17.87
CA GLU A 331 62.79 19.11 -19.32
C GLU A 331 63.27 20.50 -19.69
N HIS A 332 62.63 21.56 -19.11
CA HIS A 332 63.03 22.95 -19.33
C HIS A 332 64.46 23.24 -18.78
N GLN A 333 64.71 22.83 -17.53
CA GLN A 333 66.06 22.98 -16.92
C GLN A 333 67.15 22.24 -17.68
N ILE A 334 66.87 21.03 -18.19
CA ILE A 334 67.83 20.29 -18.99
C ILE A 334 68.08 20.95 -20.35
N LYS A 335 67.04 21.54 -20.96
CA LYS A 335 67.22 22.35 -22.18
C LYS A 335 68.09 23.58 -21.93
N GLU A 336 67.86 24.28 -20.82
CA GLU A 336 68.71 25.44 -20.41
C GLU A 336 70.14 25.03 -20.14
N PHE A 337 70.36 23.89 -19.42
CA PHE A 337 71.70 23.39 -19.11
C PHE A 337 72.47 23.01 -20.40
N ARG A 338 71.76 22.48 -21.38
CA ARG A 338 72.33 22.15 -22.71
C ARG A 338 72.66 23.39 -23.52
N THR A 339 71.78 24.39 -23.50
CA THR A 339 72.04 25.66 -24.20
C THR A 339 73.23 26.37 -23.56
N ALA A 340 73.34 26.34 -22.24
CA ALA A 340 74.47 26.89 -21.50
C ALA A 340 75.81 26.13 -21.77
N GLN A 341 75.81 24.83 -22.01
CA GLN A 341 76.98 24.07 -22.42
C GLN A 341 77.40 24.34 -23.88
N VAL A 342 76.42 24.56 -24.77
CA VAL A 342 76.70 24.90 -26.17
C VAL A 342 77.24 26.33 -26.29
N GLU A 343 76.80 27.24 -25.42
CA GLU A 343 77.34 28.64 -25.38
C GLU A 343 78.76 28.74 -24.79
N LYS A 344 79.16 27.83 -23.88
CA LYS A 344 80.55 27.80 -23.35
C LYS A 344 81.58 27.37 -24.39
N GLY A 345 81.15 26.89 -25.55
CA GLY A 345 82.04 26.47 -26.65
C GLY A 345 82.31 27.51 -27.75
N LYS A 346 81.69 28.68 -27.70
CA LYS A 346 81.92 29.75 -28.71
C LYS A 346 82.09 31.14 -28.07
N THR A 347 83.36 31.50 -27.82
CA THR A 347 83.73 32.90 -27.55
C THR A 347 83.87 33.61 -28.88
N LYS A 348 83.10 34.73 -29.12
CA LYS A 348 83.58 36.05 -29.64
C LYS A 348 82.43 37.02 -29.98
N ARG A 349 82.53 38.15 -29.33
CA ARG A 349 82.41 39.58 -29.74
C ARG A 349 80.99 40.16 -29.91
N ILE A 350 80.51 40.89 -28.92
CA ILE A 350 80.41 42.42 -28.81
C ILE A 350 79.80 43.09 -30.06
N ILE A 351 78.69 43.83 -29.94
CA ILE A 351 78.44 45.26 -29.64
C ILE A 351 76.93 45.56 -29.66
N PRO A 352 76.43 46.55 -28.91
CA PRO A 352 74.99 46.73 -28.57
C PRO A 352 74.35 47.78 -29.48
N SER A 353 72.99 47.75 -29.56
CA SER A 353 72.13 48.98 -29.59
C SER A 353 70.66 48.67 -29.85
N GLY A 354 69.86 49.33 -29.14
CA GLY A 354 68.65 49.94 -29.66
C GLY A 354 67.31 49.22 -29.25
N ASP A 355 66.65 49.90 -28.35
CA ASP A 355 65.22 50.10 -28.20
C ASP A 355 64.26 49.27 -29.06
N SER A 356 63.35 48.63 -28.42
CA SER A 356 61.92 48.90 -28.64
C SER A 356 61.04 48.07 -27.73
N ASP A 357 60.10 48.74 -27.08
CA ASP A 357 58.93 48.27 -26.37
C ASP A 357 58.19 47.11 -27.06
N TYR A 358 57.94 46.06 -26.30
CA TYR A 358 56.79 45.16 -26.55
C TYR A 358 56.07 44.98 -25.26
N THR A 359 54.96 45.73 -25.12
CA THR A 359 53.87 45.42 -24.17
C THR A 359 53.18 44.13 -24.57
N ILE A 360 53.24 43.13 -23.72
CA ILE A 360 52.43 41.96 -23.81
C ILE A 360 51.04 42.30 -23.27
N LYS A 361 50.06 42.38 -24.15
CA LYS A 361 48.65 42.32 -23.73
C LYS A 361 48.33 40.93 -23.23
N VAL A 362 48.03 40.81 -21.95
CA VAL A 362 47.34 39.67 -21.38
C VAL A 362 45.86 39.84 -21.74
N GLU A 363 45.34 39.02 -22.63
CA GLU A 363 43.88 38.80 -22.76
C GLU A 363 43.43 38.06 -21.52
N GLU A 364 42.63 38.71 -20.69
CA GLU A 364 41.85 38.06 -19.65
C GLU A 364 40.86 37.12 -20.35
N VAL A 365 41.03 35.82 -20.10
CA VAL A 365 39.99 34.81 -20.38
C VAL A 365 38.92 35.04 -19.33
N GLU A 366 37.73 35.46 -19.73
CA GLU A 366 36.55 35.46 -18.87
C GLU A 366 36.33 34.04 -18.38
N GLU A 367 36.47 33.84 -17.06
CA GLU A 367 35.99 32.66 -16.38
C GLU A 367 34.45 32.64 -16.52
N GLU A 368 33.87 31.55 -17.06
CA GLU A 368 32.45 31.28 -16.95
C GLU A 368 32.06 31.34 -15.47
N PRO A 369 30.95 32.02 -15.12
CA PRO A 369 30.54 32.11 -13.72
C PRO A 369 30.25 30.71 -13.18
N ALA A 370 30.89 30.37 -12.06
CA ALA A 370 30.61 29.20 -11.28
C ALA A 370 29.11 29.18 -10.98
N ALA A 371 28.46 27.97 -11.13
CA ALA A 371 27.06 27.77 -10.82
C ALA A 371 26.74 28.34 -9.43
N GLU A 372 25.88 29.35 -9.37
CA GLU A 372 25.37 29.93 -8.12
C GLU A 372 24.73 28.83 -7.27
N SER A 373 25.03 28.81 -5.98
CA SER A 373 24.44 27.87 -5.04
C SER A 373 22.93 28.12 -4.91
N ALA A 374 22.14 27.07 -4.61
CA ALA A 374 20.69 27.18 -4.41
C ALA A 374 20.30 28.25 -3.35
N ALA A 375 21.18 28.51 -2.39
CA ALA A 375 20.99 29.56 -1.37
C ALA A 375 20.95 30.98 -1.93
N ASP A 376 21.62 31.23 -3.05
CA ASP A 376 21.65 32.55 -3.67
C ASP A 376 20.41 32.88 -4.54
N ARG A 377 19.54 31.85 -4.77
CA ARG A 377 18.33 31.98 -5.59
C ARG A 377 17.05 32.22 -4.78
N LEU A 378 17.09 31.99 -3.47
CA LEU A 378 15.96 32.30 -2.58
C LEU A 378 15.90 33.82 -2.38
N THR A 379 14.93 34.47 -3.01
CA THR A 379 14.62 35.88 -2.78
C THR A 379 13.34 36.00 -1.96
N GLU A 380 13.36 36.77 -0.88
CA GLU A 380 12.14 37.18 -0.21
C GLU A 380 11.25 37.93 -1.19
N VAL A 381 10.16 37.31 -1.61
CA VAL A 381 9.13 37.92 -2.43
C VAL A 381 8.08 38.49 -1.49
N ALA A 382 8.03 39.79 -1.33
CA ALA A 382 6.87 40.44 -0.70
C ALA A 382 5.67 40.25 -1.62
N THR A 383 4.91 39.15 -1.41
CA THR A 383 3.82 38.78 -2.31
C THR A 383 2.62 39.69 -2.20
N GLY A 384 2.39 40.34 -1.04
CA GLY A 384 1.25 41.20 -0.79
C GLY A 384 -0.13 40.54 -1.01
N ILE A 385 -0.14 39.26 -1.36
CA ILE A 385 -1.32 38.44 -1.63
C ILE A 385 -1.61 37.62 -0.37
N ASP A 386 -2.78 37.81 0.22
CA ASP A 386 -3.25 37.02 1.36
C ASP A 386 -3.97 35.76 0.82
N ILE A 387 -3.37 34.59 1.04
CA ILE A 387 -3.95 33.31 0.61
C ILE A 387 -4.79 32.74 1.76
N PRO A 388 -6.12 32.55 1.56
CA PRO A 388 -6.97 32.00 2.60
C PRO A 388 -6.50 30.63 3.09
N ALA A 389 -6.30 30.48 4.40
CA ALA A 389 -5.85 29.25 5.02
C ALA A 389 -6.73 28.03 4.73
N GLU A 390 -7.99 28.27 4.50
CA GLU A 390 -9.04 27.26 4.27
C GLU A 390 -8.93 26.52 2.95
N ILE A 391 -8.14 27.05 1.97
CA ILE A 391 -7.94 26.33 0.70
C ILE A 391 -6.96 25.16 0.86
N TYR A 392 -6.11 25.17 1.88
CA TYR A 392 -5.13 24.10 2.15
C TYR A 392 -5.83 22.97 2.92
N ARG A 393 -6.24 21.92 2.20
CA ARG A 393 -6.88 20.74 2.77
C ARG A 393 -5.84 19.71 3.26
N ALA A 394 -6.30 18.53 3.65
CA ALA A 394 -5.43 17.49 4.20
C ALA A 394 -4.36 16.96 3.21
N TYR A 395 -4.65 16.99 1.90
CA TYR A 395 -3.78 16.44 0.85
C TYR A 395 -3.96 17.12 -0.52
N ASP A 396 -4.80 18.13 -0.64
CA ASP A 396 -5.03 18.92 -1.86
C ASP A 396 -5.34 20.39 -1.54
N ILE A 397 -5.48 21.19 -2.57
CA ILE A 397 -5.88 22.58 -2.47
C ILE A 397 -7.25 22.74 -3.11
N ARG A 398 -8.20 23.37 -2.41
CA ARG A 398 -9.57 23.60 -2.88
C ARG A 398 -10.07 24.97 -2.50
N GLY A 399 -10.65 25.69 -3.46
CA GLY A 399 -11.20 27.02 -3.22
C GLY A 399 -12.38 27.33 -4.12
N ILE A 400 -13.10 28.43 -3.80
CA ILE A 400 -14.16 29.00 -4.61
C ILE A 400 -13.51 29.99 -5.58
N VAL A 401 -13.74 29.74 -6.88
CA VAL A 401 -13.13 30.53 -7.95
C VAL A 401 -13.65 31.99 -7.92
N GLY A 402 -12.73 32.94 -7.90
CA GLY A 402 -13.01 34.37 -7.80
C GLY A 402 -13.20 34.87 -6.36
N GLU A 403 -13.29 33.98 -5.37
CA GLU A 403 -13.36 34.34 -3.95
C GLU A 403 -12.09 33.94 -3.20
N THR A 404 -11.84 32.64 -3.06
CA THR A 404 -10.69 32.10 -2.32
C THR A 404 -9.62 31.49 -3.23
N LEU A 405 -9.88 31.37 -4.54
CA LEU A 405 -8.97 30.85 -5.55
C LEU A 405 -9.10 31.68 -6.83
N ASN A 406 -8.00 32.25 -7.27
CA ASN A 406 -7.90 33.02 -8.52
C ASN A 406 -6.54 32.78 -9.18
N GLU A 407 -6.29 33.36 -10.35
CA GLU A 407 -5.07 33.17 -11.13
C GLU A 407 -3.81 33.65 -10.38
N GLU A 408 -3.90 34.74 -9.64
CA GLU A 408 -2.77 35.29 -8.87
C GLU A 408 -2.37 34.33 -7.75
N ILE A 409 -3.36 33.80 -7.02
CA ILE A 409 -3.14 32.79 -5.98
C ILE A 409 -2.55 31.51 -6.59
N VAL A 410 -3.11 31.02 -7.71
CA VAL A 410 -2.64 29.78 -8.35
C VAL A 410 -1.24 29.93 -8.93
N MET A 411 -0.89 31.11 -9.47
CA MET A 411 0.48 31.39 -9.91
C MET A 411 1.47 31.33 -8.73
N LEU A 412 1.10 31.91 -7.59
CA LEU A 412 1.92 31.89 -6.38
C LEU A 412 2.04 30.47 -5.79
N LEU A 413 0.95 29.71 -5.79
CA LEU A 413 0.95 28.27 -5.43
C LEU A 413 1.86 27.47 -6.36
N GLY A 414 1.84 27.77 -7.67
CA GLY A 414 2.74 27.15 -8.65
C GLY A 414 4.20 27.43 -8.36
N GLN A 415 4.53 28.67 -8.04
CA GLN A 415 5.91 29.05 -7.71
C GLN A 415 6.35 28.39 -6.38
N GLY A 416 5.47 28.33 -5.37
CA GLY A 416 5.73 27.65 -4.10
C GLY A 416 5.95 26.15 -4.31
N PHE A 417 5.05 25.48 -5.03
CA PHE A 417 5.18 24.08 -5.36
C PHE A 417 6.45 23.78 -6.15
N GLY A 418 6.78 24.63 -7.14
CA GLY A 418 8.02 24.52 -7.90
C GLY A 418 9.28 24.67 -7.04
N SER A 419 9.22 25.50 -5.99
CA SER A 419 10.30 25.64 -5.01
C SER A 419 10.46 24.40 -4.14
N GLU A 420 9.34 23.86 -3.62
CA GLU A 420 9.28 22.65 -2.80
C GLU A 420 9.86 21.43 -3.52
N ILE A 421 9.45 21.20 -4.79
CA ILE A 421 9.94 20.03 -5.55
C ILE A 421 11.41 20.17 -5.94
N TYR A 422 11.92 21.41 -6.14
CA TYR A 422 13.34 21.63 -6.36
C TYR A 422 14.19 21.24 -5.16
N GLU A 423 13.76 21.58 -3.94
CA GLU A 423 14.44 21.17 -2.71
C GLU A 423 14.48 19.64 -2.56
N LYS A 424 13.49 18.95 -3.12
CA LYS A 424 13.43 17.48 -3.18
C LYS A 424 14.21 16.87 -4.35
N GLY A 425 14.81 17.69 -5.20
CA GLY A 425 15.68 17.26 -6.31
C GLY A 425 14.98 17.03 -7.64
N TYR A 426 13.73 17.49 -7.80
CA TYR A 426 12.95 17.31 -9.04
C TYR A 426 13.00 18.55 -9.91
N GLN A 427 13.12 18.37 -11.23
CA GLN A 427 13.21 19.45 -12.22
C GLN A 427 11.92 19.59 -13.04
N SER A 428 11.31 18.48 -13.47
CA SER A 428 10.18 18.47 -14.38
C SER A 428 8.85 18.28 -13.64
N VAL A 429 7.79 18.93 -14.13
CA VAL A 429 6.44 18.86 -13.57
C VAL A 429 5.42 18.65 -14.68
N LEU A 430 4.59 17.63 -14.55
CA LEU A 430 3.43 17.42 -15.41
C LEU A 430 2.25 18.26 -14.93
N VAL A 431 1.54 18.89 -15.84
CA VAL A 431 0.34 19.67 -15.53
C VAL A 431 -0.81 19.21 -16.40
N ALA A 432 -1.98 19.01 -15.79
CA ALA A 432 -3.21 18.65 -16.49
C ALA A 432 -4.40 19.41 -15.89
N ARG A 433 -5.54 19.40 -16.60
CA ARG A 433 -6.78 20.03 -16.14
C ARG A 433 -8.02 19.20 -16.46
N ASP A 434 -9.09 19.43 -15.69
CA ASP A 434 -10.42 18.93 -15.97
C ASP A 434 -11.17 19.84 -16.97
N THR A 435 -12.47 19.57 -17.16
CA THR A 435 -13.32 20.28 -18.15
C THR A 435 -13.87 21.61 -17.67
N ARG A 436 -13.75 21.98 -16.39
CA ARG A 436 -14.33 23.20 -15.82
C ARG A 436 -13.86 24.45 -16.57
N GLU A 437 -14.77 25.41 -16.82
CA GLU A 437 -14.45 26.67 -17.51
C GLU A 437 -13.29 27.42 -16.86
N SER A 438 -13.15 27.33 -15.53
CA SER A 438 -12.05 27.97 -14.79
C SER A 438 -10.71 27.25 -14.93
N SER A 439 -10.68 25.97 -15.30
CA SER A 439 -9.48 25.14 -15.23
C SER A 439 -8.41 25.60 -16.22
N GLU A 440 -8.77 26.03 -17.42
CA GLU A 440 -7.79 26.49 -18.44
C GLU A 440 -7.02 27.73 -18.00
N ARG A 441 -7.69 28.74 -17.46
CA ARG A 441 -7.03 29.95 -16.99
C ARG A 441 -6.23 29.73 -15.71
N LEU A 442 -6.69 28.87 -14.82
CA LEU A 442 -5.96 28.47 -13.62
C LEU A 442 -4.75 27.60 -13.96
N GLN A 443 -4.85 26.70 -14.93
CA GLN A 443 -3.71 25.92 -15.45
C GLN A 443 -2.64 26.84 -16.02
N SER A 444 -3.03 27.82 -16.83
CA SER A 444 -2.09 28.79 -17.42
C SER A 444 -1.33 29.58 -16.34
N ALA A 445 -2.04 29.99 -15.27
CA ALA A 445 -1.43 30.66 -14.13
C ALA A 445 -0.47 29.75 -13.34
N LEU A 446 -0.86 28.50 -13.13
CA LEU A 446 -0.03 27.47 -12.48
C LEU A 446 1.28 27.24 -13.25
N ILE A 447 1.19 27.06 -14.57
CA ILE A 447 2.35 26.88 -15.47
C ILE A 447 3.28 28.08 -15.35
N GLY A 448 2.73 29.30 -15.40
CA GLY A 448 3.52 30.51 -15.22
C GLY A 448 4.27 30.55 -13.89
N GLY A 449 3.63 30.14 -12.79
CA GLY A 449 4.25 30.06 -11.48
C GLY A 449 5.36 29.00 -11.39
N LEU A 450 5.13 27.81 -11.94
CA LEU A 450 6.11 26.72 -12.02
C LEU A 450 7.35 27.16 -12.83
N GLN A 451 7.17 27.75 -14.02
CA GLN A 451 8.26 28.25 -14.83
C GLN A 451 9.03 29.37 -14.11
N ALA A 452 8.31 30.28 -13.42
CA ALA A 452 8.94 31.35 -12.64
C ALA A 452 9.79 30.84 -11.46
N SER A 453 9.58 29.60 -11.01
CA SER A 453 10.44 28.90 -10.05
C SER A 453 11.64 28.19 -10.71
N GLY A 454 11.72 28.18 -12.04
CA GLY A 454 12.74 27.47 -12.82
C GLY A 454 12.41 26.00 -13.07
N ARG A 455 11.14 25.56 -12.95
CA ARG A 455 10.71 24.18 -13.25
C ARG A 455 10.31 24.03 -14.70
N ASP A 456 10.75 22.92 -15.30
CA ASP A 456 10.35 22.54 -16.64
C ASP A 456 8.94 21.95 -16.60
N VAL A 457 8.04 22.50 -17.39
CA VAL A 457 6.63 22.11 -17.39
C VAL A 457 6.30 21.33 -18.65
N ILE A 458 5.64 20.18 -18.48
CA ILE A 458 5.05 19.38 -19.55
C ILE A 458 3.53 19.42 -19.37
N ASP A 459 2.85 20.10 -20.30
CA ASP A 459 1.40 20.24 -20.31
C ASP A 459 0.74 19.03 -21.00
N LEU A 460 -0.09 18.30 -20.27
CA LEU A 460 -0.90 17.18 -20.79
C LEU A 460 -2.27 17.64 -21.31
N GLY A 461 -2.60 18.94 -21.17
CA GLY A 461 -3.89 19.49 -21.57
C GLY A 461 -5.06 19.04 -20.70
N MET A 462 -6.22 18.85 -21.36
CA MET A 462 -7.45 18.41 -20.70
C MET A 462 -7.53 16.89 -20.72
N VAL A 463 -7.23 16.27 -19.57
CA VAL A 463 -7.29 14.81 -19.37
C VAL A 463 -7.84 14.50 -17.98
N PRO A 464 -8.38 13.29 -17.73
CA PRO A 464 -8.77 12.88 -16.38
C PRO A 464 -7.56 12.70 -15.45
N THR A 465 -7.80 12.85 -14.14
CA THR A 465 -6.78 12.71 -13.09
C THR A 465 -5.96 11.41 -13.19
N PRO A 466 -6.55 10.23 -13.48
CA PRO A 466 -5.78 9.00 -13.67
C PRO A 466 -4.70 9.09 -14.76
N LEU A 467 -4.92 9.87 -15.83
CA LEU A 467 -3.92 10.03 -16.89
C LEU A 467 -2.71 10.85 -16.42
N LEU A 468 -2.93 11.85 -15.55
CA LEU A 468 -1.80 12.54 -14.91
C LEU A 468 -0.99 11.57 -14.03
N TYR A 469 -1.65 10.75 -13.23
CA TYR A 469 -0.96 9.74 -12.39
C TYR A 469 -0.21 8.73 -13.24
N TYR A 470 -0.83 8.25 -14.33
CA TYR A 470 -0.19 7.37 -15.29
C TYR A 470 1.06 8.01 -15.90
N ALA A 471 0.95 9.26 -16.37
CA ALA A 471 2.06 9.99 -16.96
C ALA A 471 3.23 10.19 -15.98
N VAL A 472 2.94 10.44 -14.69
CA VAL A 472 3.97 10.54 -13.63
C VAL A 472 4.76 9.23 -13.49
N HIS A 473 4.14 8.07 -13.78
CA HIS A 473 4.82 6.77 -13.71
C HIS A 473 5.55 6.37 -15.00
N GLU A 474 5.09 6.85 -16.16
CA GLU A 474 5.63 6.44 -17.46
C GLU A 474 6.64 7.45 -18.04
N LEU A 475 6.49 8.72 -17.73
CA LEU A 475 7.41 9.76 -18.16
C LEU A 475 8.45 10.04 -17.05
N ASP A 476 9.64 10.50 -17.42
CA ASP A 476 10.72 10.83 -16.47
C ASP A 476 10.42 12.10 -15.63
N ALA A 477 9.15 12.30 -15.23
CA ALA A 477 8.69 13.44 -14.45
C ALA A 477 7.91 12.93 -13.22
N GLU A 478 8.60 12.77 -12.09
CA GLU A 478 8.02 12.21 -10.86
C GLU A 478 7.07 13.17 -10.12
N CYS A 479 6.83 14.36 -10.66
CA CYS A 479 5.95 15.37 -10.08
C CYS A 479 4.83 15.76 -11.03
N GLY A 480 3.65 16.08 -10.48
CA GLY A 480 2.52 16.50 -11.28
C GLY A 480 1.50 17.33 -10.52
N VAL A 481 0.73 18.14 -11.25
CA VAL A 481 -0.39 18.93 -10.70
C VAL A 481 -1.61 18.81 -11.60
N MET A 482 -2.71 18.33 -11.03
CA MET A 482 -4.03 18.33 -11.68
C MET A 482 -4.85 19.52 -11.23
N VAL A 483 -5.25 20.36 -12.17
CA VAL A 483 -6.21 21.47 -11.93
C VAL A 483 -7.61 20.93 -12.05
N THR A 484 -8.29 20.74 -10.93
CA THR A 484 -9.61 20.12 -10.90
C THR A 484 -10.43 20.51 -9.68
N GLY A 485 -11.74 20.59 -9.87
CA GLY A 485 -12.71 20.60 -8.79
C GLY A 485 -13.28 19.23 -8.45
N SER A 486 -12.92 18.15 -9.20
CA SER A 486 -13.48 16.80 -9.10
C SER A 486 -15.02 16.85 -9.06
N HIS A 487 -15.66 16.20 -8.08
CA HIS A 487 -17.11 16.21 -7.86
C HIS A 487 -17.67 17.45 -7.14
N ASN A 488 -16.84 18.46 -6.82
CA ASN A 488 -17.33 19.66 -6.14
C ASN A 488 -18.25 20.49 -7.05
N PRO A 489 -19.15 21.34 -6.46
CA PRO A 489 -19.98 22.26 -7.23
C PRO A 489 -19.17 23.12 -8.21
N LEU A 490 -19.86 23.68 -9.22
CA LEU A 490 -19.25 24.43 -10.34
C LEU A 490 -18.32 25.56 -9.92
N GLN A 491 -18.66 26.25 -8.83
CA GLN A 491 -17.87 27.38 -8.34
C GLN A 491 -16.52 26.98 -7.71
N TYR A 492 -16.29 25.69 -7.44
CA TYR A 492 -15.05 25.21 -6.89
C TYR A 492 -14.05 24.82 -7.97
N ASN A 493 -12.77 25.01 -7.65
CA ASN A 493 -11.65 24.41 -8.36
C ASN A 493 -10.52 24.16 -7.36
N GLY A 494 -9.40 23.57 -7.81
CA GLY A 494 -8.28 23.27 -6.92
C GLY A 494 -7.11 22.62 -7.61
N LEU A 495 -6.15 22.15 -6.81
CA LEU A 495 -4.94 21.50 -7.26
C LEU A 495 -4.77 20.17 -6.51
N LYS A 496 -4.72 19.06 -7.24
CA LYS A 496 -4.22 17.77 -6.72
C LYS A 496 -2.74 17.68 -7.04
N LEU A 497 -1.92 17.53 -6.03
CA LEU A 497 -0.45 17.56 -6.15
C LEU A 497 0.12 16.14 -6.11
N VAL A 498 1.19 15.92 -6.87
CA VAL A 498 2.00 14.69 -6.85
C VAL A 498 3.46 15.08 -6.70
N ILE A 499 4.16 14.50 -5.72
CA ILE A 499 5.58 14.70 -5.46
C ILE A 499 6.26 13.35 -5.34
N GLY A 500 7.24 13.06 -6.19
CA GLY A 500 7.93 11.78 -6.20
C GLY A 500 6.98 10.59 -6.36
N GLY A 501 5.97 10.73 -7.23
CA GLY A 501 4.93 9.72 -7.46
C GLY A 501 3.94 9.52 -6.32
N ASN A 502 3.89 10.43 -5.31
CA ASN A 502 2.98 10.30 -4.17
C ASN A 502 2.16 11.59 -3.98
N ALA A 503 0.95 11.44 -3.44
CA ALA A 503 0.20 12.60 -2.96
C ALA A 503 0.87 13.16 -1.70
N PRO A 504 0.96 14.49 -1.53
CA PRO A 504 1.55 15.10 -0.35
C PRO A 504 0.75 14.76 0.91
N THR A 505 1.46 14.69 2.02
CA THR A 505 0.88 14.58 3.35
C THR A 505 0.32 15.93 3.82
N GLN A 506 -0.48 15.91 4.89
CA GLN A 506 -0.99 17.13 5.49
C GLN A 506 0.14 18.07 5.95
N ASP A 507 1.22 17.52 6.48
CA ASP A 507 2.37 18.31 6.92
C ASP A 507 3.07 18.97 5.73
N GLU A 508 3.25 18.28 4.61
CA GLU A 508 3.83 18.85 3.38
C GLU A 508 2.95 19.96 2.78
N ILE A 509 1.62 19.82 2.83
CA ILE A 509 0.70 20.90 2.42
C ILE A 509 0.85 22.12 3.34
N GLN A 510 1.03 21.93 4.66
CA GLN A 510 1.26 23.04 5.59
C GLN A 510 2.67 23.62 5.49
N ASP A 511 3.67 22.83 5.11
CA ASP A 511 5.03 23.30 4.81
C ASP A 511 5.02 24.20 3.57
N LEU A 512 4.39 23.76 2.47
CA LEU A 512 4.17 24.57 1.27
C LEU A 512 3.50 25.92 1.62
N ARG A 513 2.46 25.90 2.45
CA ARG A 513 1.81 27.12 2.93
C ARG A 513 2.81 28.03 3.65
N ARG A 514 3.56 27.49 4.65
CA ARG A 514 4.54 28.28 5.43
C ARG A 514 5.62 28.90 4.54
N GLN A 515 6.09 28.17 3.55
CA GLN A 515 7.08 28.63 2.59
C GLN A 515 6.54 29.80 1.76
N ILE A 516 5.31 29.70 1.29
CA ILE A 516 4.64 30.78 0.52
C ILE A 516 4.39 32.00 1.41
N ASP A 517 3.84 31.82 2.62
CA ASP A 517 3.56 32.90 3.58
C ASP A 517 4.86 33.65 3.98
N ALA A 518 6.00 32.94 4.04
CA ALA A 518 7.31 33.51 4.33
C ALA A 518 7.96 34.18 3.10
N GLY A 519 7.37 34.08 1.90
CA GLY A 519 7.94 34.59 0.66
C GLY A 519 9.24 33.89 0.23
N GLN A 520 9.50 32.70 0.73
CA GLN A 520 10.70 31.88 0.45
C GLN A 520 10.51 31.10 -0.86
N LEU A 521 10.52 31.83 -1.99
CA LEU A 521 10.23 31.26 -3.29
C LEU A 521 11.43 31.38 -4.21
N LEU A 522 11.72 30.29 -4.93
CA LEU A 522 12.75 30.28 -5.97
C LEU A 522 12.34 31.17 -7.14
N ARG A 523 13.34 31.74 -7.79
CA ARG A 523 13.21 32.44 -9.07
C ARG A 523 14.08 31.79 -10.12
N GLY A 524 13.51 31.57 -11.30
CA GLY A 524 14.20 30.98 -12.43
C GLY A 524 13.38 31.10 -13.71
N GLU A 525 13.85 30.47 -14.76
CA GLU A 525 13.18 30.38 -16.04
C GLU A 525 13.13 28.87 -16.39
N GLY A 526 11.95 28.28 -16.32
CA GLY A 526 11.69 26.89 -16.71
C GLY A 526 11.25 26.79 -18.17
N SER A 527 11.50 25.65 -18.80
CA SER A 527 11.01 25.36 -20.15
C SER A 527 9.53 24.98 -20.14
N PHE A 528 8.92 24.98 -21.32
CA PHE A 528 7.56 24.52 -21.54
C PHE A 528 7.53 23.55 -22.71
N ASP A 529 6.87 22.43 -22.53
CA ASP A 529 6.54 21.45 -23.57
C ASP A 529 5.11 20.95 -23.39
N SER A 530 4.56 20.28 -24.38
CA SER A 530 3.23 19.66 -24.33
C SER A 530 3.27 18.24 -24.88
N GLN A 531 2.55 17.33 -24.22
CA GLN A 531 2.51 15.92 -24.62
C GLN A 531 1.08 15.38 -24.55
N ASP A 532 0.65 14.69 -25.59
CA ASP A 532 -0.57 13.87 -25.59
C ASP A 532 -0.24 12.50 -24.99
N ILE A 533 -0.96 12.07 -23.96
CA ILE A 533 -0.77 10.80 -23.24
C ILE A 533 -1.96 9.86 -23.41
N VAL A 534 -3.01 10.28 -24.10
CA VAL A 534 -4.29 9.53 -24.17
C VAL A 534 -4.11 8.18 -24.85
N ASN A 535 -3.43 8.17 -25.99
CA ASN A 535 -3.24 6.93 -26.75
C ASN A 535 -2.34 5.94 -26.01
N GLU A 536 -1.26 6.40 -25.38
CA GLU A 536 -0.36 5.57 -24.57
C GLU A 536 -1.10 4.93 -23.38
N TYR A 537 -1.97 5.68 -22.72
CA TYR A 537 -2.82 5.14 -21.65
C TYR A 537 -3.79 4.06 -22.18
N ILE A 538 -4.47 4.33 -23.31
CA ILE A 538 -5.38 3.36 -23.94
C ILE A 538 -4.62 2.09 -24.34
N ASP A 539 -3.46 2.22 -24.98
CA ASP A 539 -2.61 1.09 -25.37
C ASP A 539 -2.14 0.29 -24.15
N ARG A 540 -1.76 0.97 -23.08
CA ARG A 540 -1.36 0.32 -21.83
C ARG A 540 -2.50 -0.49 -21.21
N VAL A 541 -3.71 0.07 -21.12
CA VAL A 541 -4.88 -0.62 -20.58
C VAL A 541 -5.30 -1.79 -21.49
N THR A 542 -5.37 -1.60 -22.80
CA THR A 542 -5.78 -2.65 -23.75
C THR A 542 -4.73 -3.77 -23.88
N SER A 543 -3.45 -3.49 -23.60
CA SER A 543 -2.42 -4.53 -23.55
C SER A 543 -2.58 -5.44 -22.32
N ASP A 544 -3.13 -4.92 -21.23
CA ASP A 544 -3.32 -5.59 -19.95
C ASP A 544 -4.67 -6.28 -19.83
N THR A 545 -5.73 -5.65 -20.29
CA THR A 545 -7.13 -6.06 -20.11
C THR A 545 -7.70 -6.68 -21.38
N ARG A 546 -8.35 -7.84 -21.28
CA ARG A 546 -8.94 -8.53 -22.45
C ARG A 546 -10.33 -9.06 -22.13
N LEU A 547 -11.29 -8.73 -22.98
CA LEU A 547 -12.64 -9.26 -22.87
C LEU A 547 -12.76 -10.68 -23.45
N GLY A 548 -13.48 -11.56 -22.76
CA GLY A 548 -13.83 -12.90 -23.23
C GLY A 548 -14.92 -12.90 -24.29
N GLN A 549 -15.83 -11.91 -24.23
CA GLN A 549 -16.90 -11.67 -25.21
C GLN A 549 -17.24 -10.18 -25.26
N PRO A 550 -17.76 -9.68 -26.41
CA PRO A 550 -18.22 -8.30 -26.49
C PRO A 550 -19.36 -8.01 -25.50
N LEU A 551 -19.30 -6.87 -24.84
CA LEU A 551 -20.36 -6.39 -23.96
C LEU A 551 -20.95 -5.08 -24.50
N LYS A 552 -22.26 -4.92 -24.39
CA LYS A 552 -22.93 -3.65 -24.61
C LYS A 552 -22.94 -2.87 -23.30
N VAL A 553 -22.41 -1.64 -23.31
CA VAL A 553 -22.26 -0.82 -22.10
C VAL A 553 -22.75 0.61 -22.35
N VAL A 554 -23.38 1.20 -21.33
CA VAL A 554 -23.67 2.63 -21.31
C VAL A 554 -22.57 3.31 -20.51
N VAL A 555 -21.96 4.34 -21.07
CA VAL A 555 -20.88 5.10 -20.43
C VAL A 555 -21.37 6.52 -20.21
N ASP A 556 -21.46 6.94 -18.96
CA ASP A 556 -21.86 8.27 -18.53
C ASP A 556 -20.62 9.02 -17.99
N CYS A 557 -20.17 10.00 -18.76
CA CYS A 557 -19.04 10.82 -18.34
C CYS A 557 -19.46 12.11 -17.61
N GLY A 558 -20.76 12.38 -17.45
CA GLY A 558 -21.27 13.59 -16.81
C GLY A 558 -20.68 14.89 -17.37
N ASN A 559 -20.29 14.90 -18.67
CA ASN A 559 -19.56 15.97 -19.34
C ASN A 559 -18.15 16.27 -18.75
N GLY A 560 -17.65 15.37 -17.91
CA GLY A 560 -16.34 15.47 -17.25
C GLY A 560 -15.16 15.01 -18.13
N ALA A 561 -13.96 15.02 -17.55
CA ALA A 561 -12.71 14.75 -18.25
C ALA A 561 -12.58 13.28 -18.73
N ALA A 562 -13.29 12.32 -18.12
CA ALA A 562 -13.34 10.94 -18.61
C ALA A 562 -13.85 10.82 -20.06
N SER A 563 -14.58 11.83 -20.56
CA SER A 563 -15.11 11.90 -21.93
C SER A 563 -14.03 11.77 -23.02
N VAL A 564 -12.79 12.20 -22.71
CA VAL A 564 -11.71 12.20 -23.72
C VAL A 564 -11.06 10.83 -23.90
N VAL A 565 -11.33 9.87 -23.01
CA VAL A 565 -10.63 8.57 -23.02
C VAL A 565 -11.56 7.37 -22.83
N ALA A 566 -12.51 7.40 -21.89
CA ALA A 566 -13.27 6.22 -21.50
C ALA A 566 -14.12 5.60 -22.64
N PRO A 567 -14.86 6.36 -23.46
CA PRO A 567 -15.64 5.77 -24.55
C PRO A 567 -14.77 5.06 -25.59
N GLU A 568 -13.64 5.67 -25.97
CA GLU A 568 -12.73 5.10 -26.96
C GLU A 568 -12.00 3.87 -26.42
N LEU A 569 -11.50 3.94 -25.17
CA LEU A 569 -10.89 2.81 -24.50
C LEU A 569 -11.81 1.58 -24.50
N TYR A 570 -13.07 1.75 -24.10
CA TYR A 570 -13.98 0.60 -24.01
C TYR A 570 -14.39 0.06 -25.39
N ARG A 571 -14.40 0.90 -26.44
CA ARG A 571 -14.55 0.42 -27.83
C ARG A 571 -13.35 -0.40 -28.27
N GLN A 572 -12.15 0.04 -27.95
CA GLN A 572 -10.92 -0.70 -28.27
C GLN A 572 -10.81 -2.02 -27.50
N LEU A 573 -11.38 -2.11 -26.30
CA LEU A 573 -11.54 -3.37 -25.59
C LEU A 573 -12.56 -4.32 -26.24
N GLY A 574 -13.38 -3.84 -27.19
CA GLY A 574 -14.38 -4.63 -27.90
C GLY A 574 -15.81 -4.46 -27.40
N CYS A 575 -16.11 -3.42 -26.62
CA CYS A 575 -17.48 -3.12 -26.19
C CYS A 575 -18.29 -2.39 -27.26
N GLU A 576 -19.61 -2.66 -27.33
CA GLU A 576 -20.59 -1.78 -27.94
C GLU A 576 -20.92 -0.66 -26.95
N VAL A 577 -20.36 0.54 -27.18
CA VAL A 577 -20.48 1.67 -26.26
C VAL A 577 -21.63 2.59 -26.65
N ILE A 578 -22.54 2.80 -25.73
CA ILE A 578 -23.59 3.83 -25.80
C ILE A 578 -23.15 5.00 -24.94
N GLU A 579 -22.92 6.14 -25.56
CA GLU A 579 -22.44 7.33 -24.86
C GLU A 579 -23.61 8.11 -24.24
N LEU A 580 -23.43 8.48 -22.97
CA LEU A 580 -24.29 9.37 -22.22
C LEU A 580 -23.44 10.53 -21.67
N TYR A 581 -23.70 11.75 -22.14
CA TYR A 581 -23.00 12.95 -21.70
C TYR A 581 -21.46 12.89 -21.83
N CYS A 582 -20.96 12.28 -22.91
CA CYS A 582 -19.53 12.09 -23.18
C CYS A 582 -18.91 13.22 -24.04
N SER A 583 -19.56 14.37 -24.16
CA SER A 583 -18.97 15.58 -24.74
C SER A 583 -18.49 16.47 -23.59
N PRO A 584 -17.17 16.79 -23.51
CA PRO A 584 -16.64 17.64 -22.44
C PRO A 584 -17.36 19.01 -22.38
N ALA A 585 -17.87 19.40 -21.20
CA ALA A 585 -18.50 20.70 -20.99
C ALA A 585 -18.34 21.12 -19.53
N GLY A 586 -17.70 22.27 -19.33
CA GLY A 586 -17.29 22.72 -17.99
C GLY A 586 -18.41 23.25 -17.10
N ASP A 587 -19.61 23.46 -17.65
CA ASP A 587 -20.85 23.85 -16.97
C ASP A 587 -21.72 22.65 -16.54
N PHE A 588 -21.34 21.43 -16.92
CA PHE A 588 -22.04 20.18 -16.61
C PHE A 588 -23.57 20.27 -16.85
N PRO A 589 -24.02 20.51 -18.11
CA PRO A 589 -25.40 20.93 -18.38
C PRO A 589 -26.46 19.86 -18.13
N ASN A 590 -26.10 18.59 -17.98
CA ASN A 590 -27.05 17.48 -17.86
C ASN A 590 -27.29 17.09 -16.39
N HIS A 591 -26.25 16.75 -15.67
CA HIS A 591 -26.29 16.49 -14.24
C HIS A 591 -24.92 16.80 -13.63
N HIS A 592 -24.89 16.94 -12.31
CA HIS A 592 -23.64 17.09 -11.57
C HIS A 592 -22.81 15.79 -11.67
N PRO A 593 -21.51 15.84 -12.07
CA PRO A 593 -20.69 14.65 -12.26
C PRO A 593 -20.21 14.07 -10.92
N ASP A 594 -21.13 13.49 -10.17
CA ASP A 594 -20.88 12.80 -8.90
C ASP A 594 -21.70 11.50 -8.86
N PRO A 595 -21.08 10.34 -9.17
CA PRO A 595 -21.75 9.04 -9.19
C PRO A 595 -22.10 8.51 -7.80
N SER A 596 -21.63 9.14 -6.73
CA SER A 596 -22.01 8.79 -5.36
C SER A 596 -23.40 9.25 -4.96
N ASP A 597 -23.98 10.21 -5.70
CA ASP A 597 -25.36 10.68 -5.53
C ASP A 597 -26.30 9.92 -6.47
N PRO A 598 -27.24 9.11 -5.95
CA PRO A 598 -28.20 8.36 -6.78
C PRO A 598 -29.04 9.21 -7.72
N ARG A 599 -29.20 10.52 -7.43
CA ARG A 599 -29.95 11.43 -8.31
C ARG A 599 -29.26 11.63 -9.65
N ASN A 600 -27.93 11.63 -9.66
CA ASN A 600 -27.10 11.80 -10.86
C ASN A 600 -27.03 10.52 -11.70
N MET A 601 -27.41 9.37 -11.13
CA MET A 601 -27.36 8.06 -11.78
C MET A 601 -28.67 7.68 -12.50
N GLN A 602 -29.74 8.48 -12.39
CA GLN A 602 -31.06 8.10 -12.87
C GLN A 602 -31.12 7.93 -14.40
N ASP A 603 -30.45 8.79 -15.14
CA ASP A 603 -30.45 8.71 -16.61
C ASP A 603 -29.62 7.50 -17.09
N LEU A 604 -28.51 7.21 -16.41
CA LEU A 604 -27.73 5.97 -16.65
C LEU A 604 -28.59 4.73 -16.38
N GLN A 605 -29.34 4.70 -15.27
CA GLN A 605 -30.23 3.57 -14.95
C GLN A 605 -31.30 3.35 -16.04
N LYS A 606 -31.93 4.43 -16.53
CA LYS A 606 -32.92 4.36 -17.62
C LYS A 606 -32.25 3.87 -18.92
N ALA A 607 -31.10 4.44 -19.29
CA ALA A 607 -30.40 4.10 -20.52
C ALA A 607 -29.95 2.62 -20.54
N VAL A 608 -29.45 2.09 -19.41
CA VAL A 608 -29.09 0.67 -19.30
C VAL A 608 -30.29 -0.24 -19.62
N VAL A 609 -31.43 0.04 -19.04
CA VAL A 609 -32.66 -0.76 -19.27
C VAL A 609 -33.19 -0.58 -20.69
N GLU A 610 -33.24 0.65 -21.19
CA GLU A 610 -33.76 0.98 -22.52
C GLU A 610 -32.93 0.31 -23.63
N HIS A 611 -31.60 0.35 -23.51
CA HIS A 611 -30.69 -0.24 -24.48
C HIS A 611 -30.36 -1.69 -24.23
N GLN A 612 -30.92 -2.30 -23.16
CA GLN A 612 -30.60 -3.67 -22.75
C GLN A 612 -29.09 -3.88 -22.61
N ALA A 613 -28.41 -2.93 -21.99
CA ALA A 613 -26.96 -2.98 -21.79
C ALA A 613 -26.59 -3.98 -20.67
N ALA A 614 -25.44 -4.59 -20.82
CA ALA A 614 -24.91 -5.50 -19.80
C ALA A 614 -24.51 -4.75 -18.53
N LEU A 615 -24.13 -3.46 -18.66
CA LEU A 615 -23.64 -2.63 -17.55
C LEU A 615 -23.78 -1.16 -17.91
N GLY A 616 -23.96 -0.31 -16.91
CA GLY A 616 -23.79 1.15 -16.96
C GLY A 616 -22.60 1.56 -16.10
N ILE A 617 -21.74 2.43 -16.64
CA ILE A 617 -20.56 2.96 -15.95
C ILE A 617 -20.63 4.48 -15.95
N ALA A 618 -20.52 5.10 -14.77
CA ALA A 618 -20.45 6.55 -14.61
C ALA A 618 -19.15 6.98 -13.98
N PHE A 619 -18.71 8.21 -14.30
CA PHE A 619 -17.49 8.82 -13.76
C PHE A 619 -17.81 10.16 -13.09
N ASP A 620 -16.94 10.58 -12.15
CA ASP A 620 -16.98 11.92 -11.63
C ASP A 620 -16.23 12.92 -12.55
N GLY A 621 -16.23 14.19 -12.16
CA GLY A 621 -15.78 15.29 -13.03
C GLY A 621 -14.34 15.15 -13.55
N ASP A 622 -13.46 14.48 -12.83
CA ASP A 622 -12.07 14.22 -13.24
C ASP A 622 -11.72 12.73 -13.37
N GLY A 623 -12.71 11.84 -13.30
CA GLY A 623 -12.60 10.45 -13.72
C GLY A 623 -11.85 9.52 -12.75
N ASP A 624 -11.57 9.93 -11.52
CA ASP A 624 -10.92 9.09 -10.52
C ASP A 624 -11.90 8.27 -9.68
N ARG A 625 -13.23 8.49 -9.84
CA ARG A 625 -14.30 7.70 -9.23
C ARG A 625 -15.16 7.01 -10.27
N ILE A 626 -15.72 5.88 -9.85
CA ILE A 626 -16.61 5.07 -10.67
C ILE A 626 -17.94 4.79 -9.95
N GLY A 627 -19.03 4.87 -10.69
CA GLY A 627 -20.35 4.39 -10.32
C GLY A 627 -20.87 3.34 -11.28
N ILE A 628 -21.56 2.33 -10.78
CA ILE A 628 -22.00 1.17 -11.56
C ILE A 628 -23.49 0.96 -11.47
N VAL A 629 -24.11 0.65 -12.61
CA VAL A 629 -25.49 0.21 -12.75
C VAL A 629 -25.50 -1.16 -13.42
N ASP A 630 -26.17 -2.14 -12.81
CA ASP A 630 -26.29 -3.49 -13.37
C ASP A 630 -27.30 -3.55 -14.52
N SER A 631 -27.37 -4.68 -15.21
CA SER A 631 -28.25 -4.91 -16.35
C SER A 631 -29.76 -4.78 -16.06
N SER A 632 -30.17 -4.80 -14.80
CA SER A 632 -31.55 -4.53 -14.38
C SER A 632 -31.87 -3.05 -14.13
N GLY A 633 -30.86 -2.16 -14.22
CA GLY A 633 -30.97 -0.75 -13.88
C GLY A 633 -30.75 -0.45 -12.38
N LYS A 634 -30.27 -1.42 -11.59
CA LYS A 634 -30.00 -1.26 -10.18
C LYS A 634 -28.63 -0.64 -9.95
N LEU A 635 -28.54 0.38 -9.09
CA LEU A 635 -27.29 0.97 -8.65
C LEU A 635 -26.51 -0.03 -7.79
N ILE A 636 -25.23 -0.23 -8.12
CA ILE A 636 -24.29 -1.05 -7.35
C ILE A 636 -23.37 -0.13 -6.58
N TRP A 637 -23.45 -0.19 -5.26
CA TRP A 637 -22.60 0.62 -4.39
C TRP A 637 -21.12 0.24 -4.50
N PRO A 638 -20.18 1.19 -4.35
CA PRO A 638 -18.75 0.95 -4.55
C PRO A 638 -18.17 -0.14 -3.67
N ASP A 639 -18.66 -0.33 -2.45
CA ASP A 639 -18.20 -1.43 -1.59
C ASP A 639 -18.59 -2.82 -2.12
N ARG A 640 -19.72 -2.94 -2.84
CA ARG A 640 -20.12 -4.18 -3.52
C ARG A 640 -19.29 -4.40 -4.80
N LEU A 641 -19.01 -3.33 -5.53
CA LEU A 641 -18.05 -3.39 -6.63
C LEU A 641 -16.69 -3.89 -6.11
N LEU A 642 -16.19 -3.30 -5.03
CA LEU A 642 -14.92 -3.67 -4.41
C LEU A 642 -14.92 -5.13 -3.94
N MET A 643 -16.04 -5.67 -3.42
CA MET A 643 -16.17 -7.10 -3.10
C MET A 643 -15.95 -7.98 -4.32
N TYR A 644 -16.57 -7.63 -5.44
CA TYR A 644 -16.49 -8.40 -6.67
C TYR A 644 -15.07 -8.40 -7.25
N LEU A 645 -14.45 -7.22 -7.32
CA LEU A 645 -13.05 -7.06 -7.76
C LEU A 645 -12.08 -7.81 -6.84
N ALA A 646 -12.31 -7.78 -5.52
CA ALA A 646 -11.50 -8.51 -4.56
C ALA A 646 -11.59 -10.04 -4.74
N ILE A 647 -12.77 -10.57 -5.04
CA ILE A 647 -12.96 -12.01 -5.32
C ILE A 647 -12.09 -12.43 -6.52
N ASP A 648 -12.13 -11.66 -7.60
CA ASP A 648 -11.35 -11.94 -8.81
C ASP A 648 -9.84 -11.92 -8.54
N ILE A 649 -9.33 -10.86 -7.89
CA ILE A 649 -7.91 -10.75 -7.57
C ILE A 649 -7.46 -11.90 -6.67
N LEU A 650 -8.23 -12.23 -5.64
CA LEU A 650 -7.87 -13.26 -4.67
C LEU A 650 -7.89 -14.69 -5.26
N THR A 651 -8.55 -14.91 -6.39
CA THR A 651 -8.42 -16.18 -7.13
C THR A 651 -7.03 -16.34 -7.74
N ARG A 652 -6.38 -15.26 -8.16
CA ARG A 652 -5.02 -15.28 -8.72
C ARG A 652 -3.95 -15.09 -7.67
N GLU A 653 -4.21 -14.23 -6.67
CA GLU A 653 -3.26 -13.83 -5.64
C GLU A 653 -3.78 -14.15 -4.22
N PRO A 654 -3.88 -15.44 -3.84
CA PRO A 654 -4.35 -15.84 -2.53
C PRO A 654 -3.45 -15.28 -1.41
N GLY A 655 -4.06 -14.75 -0.36
CA GLY A 655 -3.35 -14.14 0.76
C GLY A 655 -3.06 -12.65 0.57
N GLY A 656 -3.50 -12.05 -0.53
CA GLY A 656 -3.33 -10.63 -0.81
C GLY A 656 -4.06 -9.73 0.19
N ASP A 657 -3.50 -8.55 0.44
CA ASP A 657 -4.13 -7.51 1.25
C ASP A 657 -5.12 -6.71 0.40
N ILE A 658 -6.32 -6.52 0.92
CA ILE A 658 -7.38 -5.69 0.34
C ILE A 658 -7.71 -4.58 1.34
N ILE A 659 -7.46 -3.32 0.97
CA ILE A 659 -7.73 -2.16 1.82
C ILE A 659 -9.09 -1.59 1.48
N TYR A 660 -9.83 -1.15 2.50
CA TYR A 660 -11.11 -0.47 2.31
C TYR A 660 -11.32 0.56 3.41
N ASP A 661 -12.11 1.60 3.11
CA ASP A 661 -12.37 2.65 4.07
C ASP A 661 -13.43 2.23 5.10
N VAL A 662 -13.49 2.99 6.20
CA VAL A 662 -14.40 2.72 7.33
C VAL A 662 -15.89 2.82 6.95
N LYS A 663 -16.23 3.48 5.84
CA LYS A 663 -17.61 3.64 5.35
C LYS A 663 -18.13 2.40 4.61
N CYS A 664 -17.24 1.55 4.13
CA CYS A 664 -17.60 0.31 3.45
C CYS A 664 -18.32 -0.67 4.37
N SER A 665 -19.19 -1.49 3.79
CA SER A 665 -19.93 -2.54 4.49
C SER A 665 -19.00 -3.53 5.20
N ARG A 666 -19.37 -3.91 6.42
CA ARG A 666 -18.72 -5.02 7.16
C ARG A 666 -18.68 -6.35 6.39
N HIS A 667 -19.55 -6.53 5.40
CA HIS A 667 -19.57 -7.73 4.56
C HIS A 667 -18.32 -7.85 3.71
N LEU A 668 -17.67 -6.75 3.36
CA LEU A 668 -16.43 -6.72 2.58
C LEU A 668 -15.32 -7.53 3.27
N ALA A 669 -15.13 -7.32 4.59
CA ALA A 669 -14.17 -8.11 5.37
C ALA A 669 -14.43 -9.62 5.28
N ASN A 670 -15.71 -10.02 5.40
CA ASN A 670 -16.08 -11.43 5.33
C ASN A 670 -15.85 -12.04 3.94
N ILE A 671 -16.17 -11.28 2.88
CA ILE A 671 -15.91 -11.69 1.49
C ILE A 671 -14.42 -11.86 1.23
N VAL A 672 -13.60 -10.89 1.61
CA VAL A 672 -12.15 -10.98 1.46
C VAL A 672 -11.57 -12.18 2.21
N LEU A 673 -11.99 -12.40 3.46
CA LEU A 673 -11.56 -13.55 4.26
C LEU A 673 -12.00 -14.88 3.67
N SER A 674 -13.25 -14.99 3.21
CA SER A 674 -13.77 -16.24 2.64
C SER A 674 -13.10 -16.62 1.31
N ASN A 675 -12.54 -15.63 0.61
CA ASN A 675 -11.75 -15.84 -0.61
C ASN A 675 -10.22 -15.89 -0.36
N GLY A 676 -9.80 -16.04 0.91
CA GLY A 676 -8.41 -16.26 1.26
C GLY A 676 -7.54 -15.02 1.32
N GLY A 677 -8.12 -13.81 1.27
CA GLY A 677 -7.41 -12.55 1.39
C GLY A 677 -7.32 -12.01 2.82
N ARG A 678 -6.64 -10.89 2.98
CA ARG A 678 -6.51 -10.16 4.26
C ARG A 678 -7.20 -8.79 4.14
N PRO A 679 -8.35 -8.59 4.80
CA PRO A 679 -9.04 -7.29 4.79
C PRO A 679 -8.36 -6.30 5.74
N LEU A 680 -8.07 -5.11 5.26
CA LEU A 680 -7.50 -4.01 6.02
C LEU A 680 -8.44 -2.81 5.98
N MET A 681 -9.15 -2.54 7.06
CA MET A 681 -9.97 -1.33 7.19
C MET A 681 -9.08 -0.14 7.54
N TRP A 682 -9.23 0.97 6.81
CA TRP A 682 -8.42 2.16 6.98
C TRP A 682 -9.25 3.45 7.02
N LYS A 683 -8.57 4.59 7.21
CA LYS A 683 -9.19 5.91 7.18
C LYS A 683 -9.66 6.23 5.76
N SER A 684 -10.80 6.93 5.62
CA SER A 684 -11.24 7.49 4.34
C SER A 684 -10.28 8.58 3.85
N GLY A 685 -10.12 8.66 2.54
CA GLY A 685 -9.24 9.57 1.81
C GLY A 685 -8.30 8.79 0.89
N HIS A 686 -8.48 8.96 -0.44
CA HIS A 686 -7.71 8.21 -1.45
C HIS A 686 -6.19 8.32 -1.26
N SER A 687 -5.68 9.47 -0.82
CA SER A 687 -4.27 9.67 -0.51
C SER A 687 -3.81 8.81 0.68
N MET A 688 -4.68 8.63 1.69
CA MET A 688 -4.41 7.76 2.85
C MET A 688 -4.39 6.29 2.44
N LEU A 689 -5.24 5.91 1.48
CA LEU A 689 -5.26 4.56 0.93
C LEU A 689 -4.01 4.29 0.09
N LYS A 690 -3.60 5.22 -0.80
CA LYS A 690 -2.35 5.12 -1.57
C LYS A 690 -1.14 4.89 -0.67
N ALA A 691 -0.98 5.71 0.36
CA ALA A 691 0.10 5.58 1.34
C ALA A 691 0.06 4.21 2.04
N LYS A 692 -1.14 3.75 2.43
CA LYS A 692 -1.31 2.45 3.09
C LYS A 692 -1.06 1.27 2.14
N MET A 693 -1.48 1.36 0.88
CA MET A 693 -1.16 0.36 -0.14
C MET A 693 0.34 0.20 -0.33
N LYS A 694 1.07 1.30 -0.41
CA LYS A 694 2.54 1.28 -0.52
C LYS A 694 3.21 0.65 0.71
N GLU A 695 2.71 0.96 1.91
CA GLU A 695 3.22 0.40 3.18
C GLU A 695 3.00 -1.10 3.28
N THR A 696 1.83 -1.59 2.86
CA THR A 696 1.40 -2.99 3.06
C THR A 696 1.59 -3.85 1.81
N HIS A 697 1.92 -3.25 0.67
CA HIS A 697 1.92 -3.90 -0.64
C HIS A 697 0.55 -4.53 -0.99
N ALA A 698 -0.54 -3.85 -0.59
CA ALA A 698 -1.89 -4.31 -0.88
C ALA A 698 -2.17 -4.30 -2.38
N LEU A 699 -2.93 -5.29 -2.84
CA LEU A 699 -3.21 -5.52 -4.26
C LEU A 699 -4.35 -4.65 -4.79
N LEU A 700 -5.29 -4.31 -3.91
CA LEU A 700 -6.48 -3.54 -4.21
C LEU A 700 -6.84 -2.67 -3.02
N ALA A 701 -7.28 -1.44 -3.29
CA ALA A 701 -7.93 -0.62 -2.29
C ALA A 701 -9.18 0.03 -2.85
N GLY A 702 -10.11 0.42 -1.97
CA GLY A 702 -11.29 1.16 -2.40
C GLY A 702 -12.01 1.89 -1.29
N GLU A 703 -12.79 2.88 -1.69
CA GLU A 703 -13.61 3.70 -0.82
C GLU A 703 -15.09 3.61 -1.20
N PHE A 704 -15.93 3.84 -0.23
CA PHE A 704 -17.37 3.96 -0.47
C PHE A 704 -17.74 5.15 -1.39
N SER A 705 -16.84 6.12 -1.52
CA SER A 705 -16.96 7.27 -2.44
C SER A 705 -16.77 6.93 -3.93
N GLY A 706 -16.30 5.70 -4.25
CA GLY A 706 -16.09 5.27 -5.63
C GLY A 706 -14.64 5.28 -6.11
N HIS A 707 -13.66 5.71 -5.29
CA HIS A 707 -12.25 5.54 -5.63
C HIS A 707 -11.87 4.06 -5.54
N ILE A 708 -11.34 3.50 -6.61
CA ILE A 708 -10.82 2.13 -6.68
C ILE A 708 -9.36 2.20 -7.16
N LEU A 709 -8.47 1.58 -6.40
CA LEU A 709 -7.03 1.61 -6.60
C LEU A 709 -6.52 0.18 -6.81
N PHE A 710 -5.93 -0.09 -7.96
CA PHE A 710 -5.29 -1.36 -8.26
C PHE A 710 -3.77 -1.25 -8.15
N ALA A 711 -3.12 -2.13 -7.41
CA ALA A 711 -1.68 -2.37 -7.49
C ALA A 711 -1.37 -3.73 -8.14
N GLU A 712 -2.37 -4.61 -8.26
CA GLU A 712 -2.29 -5.82 -9.06
C GLU A 712 -2.46 -5.43 -10.52
N ARG A 713 -1.43 -5.62 -11.33
CA ARG A 713 -1.34 -5.27 -12.76
C ARG A 713 -1.37 -3.76 -13.07
N TRP A 714 -1.44 -2.87 -12.05
CA TRP A 714 -1.51 -1.41 -12.17
C TRP A 714 -0.60 -0.74 -11.14
N TYR A 715 -0.59 0.59 -11.08
CA TYR A 715 0.41 1.39 -10.36
C TYR A 715 0.01 1.78 -8.93
N GLY A 716 -1.19 1.45 -8.45
CA GLY A 716 -1.65 1.71 -7.08
C GLY A 716 -2.28 3.07 -6.84
N PHE A 717 -2.71 3.77 -7.88
CA PHE A 717 -3.49 5.00 -7.77
C PHE A 717 -4.98 4.78 -8.07
N ASP A 718 -5.81 5.76 -7.71
CA ASP A 718 -7.25 5.79 -7.97
C ASP A 718 -7.52 6.04 -9.44
N ASP A 719 -8.20 5.09 -10.07
CA ASP A 719 -8.49 5.10 -11.49
C ASP A 719 -9.87 4.47 -11.77
N GLY A 720 -10.88 5.33 -11.92
CA GLY A 720 -12.24 4.89 -12.22
C GLY A 720 -12.35 4.25 -13.60
N ILE A 721 -11.53 4.71 -14.56
CA ILE A 721 -11.56 4.25 -15.95
C ILE A 721 -10.95 2.85 -16.06
N TYR A 722 -9.78 2.63 -15.45
CA TYR A 722 -9.16 1.30 -15.36
C TYR A 722 -10.02 0.33 -14.55
N ALA A 723 -10.63 0.78 -13.44
CA ALA A 723 -11.54 -0.04 -12.65
C ALA A 723 -12.75 -0.52 -13.47
N GLY A 724 -13.27 0.35 -14.34
CA GLY A 724 -14.30 -0.03 -15.32
C GLY A 724 -13.82 -1.08 -16.31
N ALA A 725 -12.62 -0.93 -16.89
CA ALA A 725 -12.03 -1.90 -17.80
C ALA A 725 -11.84 -3.28 -17.12
N ARG A 726 -11.34 -3.31 -15.89
CA ARG A 726 -11.19 -4.55 -15.11
C ARG A 726 -12.53 -5.19 -14.75
N LEU A 727 -13.55 -4.41 -14.45
CA LEU A 727 -14.90 -4.93 -14.23
C LEU A 727 -15.47 -5.57 -15.51
N LEU A 728 -15.29 -4.91 -16.66
CA LEU A 728 -15.71 -5.44 -17.96
C LEU A 728 -14.95 -6.74 -18.32
N GLU A 729 -13.65 -6.82 -18.03
CA GLU A 729 -12.85 -8.04 -18.20
C GLU A 729 -13.50 -9.21 -17.44
N ILE A 730 -13.79 -9.04 -16.15
CA ILE A 730 -14.33 -10.10 -15.29
C ILE A 730 -15.74 -10.50 -15.73
N LEU A 731 -16.62 -9.53 -16.00
CA LEU A 731 -18.00 -9.79 -16.39
C LEU A 731 -18.07 -10.44 -17.80
N SER A 732 -17.13 -10.14 -18.69
CA SER A 732 -17.09 -10.75 -20.03
C SER A 732 -16.77 -12.26 -20.00
N LEU A 733 -16.19 -12.75 -18.92
CA LEU A 733 -15.88 -14.18 -18.70
C LEU A 733 -17.03 -14.94 -18.01
N ASP A 734 -18.02 -14.23 -17.47
CA ASP A 734 -19.19 -14.81 -16.81
C ASP A 734 -20.35 -14.94 -17.82
N TYR A 735 -21.06 -16.06 -17.78
CA TYR A 735 -22.25 -16.29 -18.62
C TYR A 735 -23.53 -15.68 -18.04
N ARG A 736 -23.48 -15.25 -16.78
CA ARG A 736 -24.60 -14.62 -16.08
C ARG A 736 -24.65 -13.14 -16.41
N THR A 737 -25.81 -12.54 -16.24
CA THR A 737 -25.97 -11.10 -16.33
C THR A 737 -25.31 -10.42 -15.13
N SER A 738 -24.90 -9.16 -15.26
CA SER A 738 -24.35 -8.39 -14.15
C SER A 738 -25.32 -8.30 -12.95
N ALA A 739 -26.63 -8.25 -13.22
CA ALA A 739 -27.67 -8.28 -12.18
C ALA A 739 -27.64 -9.59 -11.37
N GLU A 740 -27.49 -10.74 -12.03
CA GLU A 740 -27.36 -12.05 -11.34
C GLU A 740 -26.06 -12.13 -10.54
N VAL A 741 -24.95 -11.67 -11.11
CA VAL A 741 -23.65 -11.67 -10.45
C VAL A 741 -23.68 -10.82 -9.17
N PHE A 742 -24.16 -9.59 -9.25
CA PHE A 742 -24.23 -8.72 -8.08
C PHE A 742 -25.32 -9.13 -7.07
N ALA A 743 -26.34 -9.87 -7.48
CA ALA A 743 -27.35 -10.40 -6.56
C ALA A 743 -26.79 -11.44 -5.57
N GLU A 744 -25.69 -12.13 -5.91
CA GLU A 744 -25.02 -13.08 -5.01
C GLU A 744 -24.24 -12.40 -3.87
N LEU A 745 -23.88 -11.14 -4.04
CA LEU A 745 -23.17 -10.38 -3.00
C LEU A 745 -24.15 -9.93 -1.91
N PRO A 746 -23.72 -9.95 -0.64
CA PRO A 746 -24.57 -9.58 0.47
C PRO A 746 -25.00 -8.11 0.40
N GLU A 747 -26.26 -7.84 0.72
CA GLU A 747 -26.79 -6.48 0.88
C GLU A 747 -26.72 -6.04 2.33
N SER A 748 -26.44 -4.76 2.56
CA SER A 748 -26.48 -4.11 3.86
C SER A 748 -27.57 -3.04 3.88
N LEU A 749 -28.24 -2.94 5.01
CA LEU A 749 -28.96 -1.71 5.31
C LEU A 749 -27.94 -0.65 5.71
N SER A 750 -27.88 0.45 4.97
CA SER A 750 -27.05 1.60 5.30
C SER A 750 -27.91 2.80 5.65
N THR A 751 -27.44 3.62 6.59
CA THR A 751 -28.01 4.94 6.84
C THR A 751 -27.43 5.95 5.86
N PRO A 752 -28.12 7.04 5.54
CA PRO A 752 -27.51 8.16 4.84
C PRO A 752 -26.29 8.69 5.61
N GLU A 753 -25.33 9.23 4.88
CA GLU A 753 -24.19 9.93 5.49
C GLU A 753 -24.67 11.29 6.04
N TYR A 754 -24.36 11.56 7.30
CA TYR A 754 -24.64 12.85 7.92
C TYR A 754 -23.30 13.58 8.15
N VAL A 755 -23.22 14.83 7.68
CA VAL A 755 -22.12 15.74 8.01
C VAL A 755 -22.45 16.36 9.36
N LEU A 756 -21.62 16.15 10.36
CA LEU A 756 -21.74 16.69 11.71
C LEU A 756 -21.03 18.04 11.81
#